data_79cd7eb48f437eedf48c415973093e0e
#
_entry.id   79cd7eb48f437eedf48c415973093e0e
#
_cell.length_a   1.000
_cell.length_b   1.000
_cell.length_c   1.000
_cell.angle_alpha   90.00
_cell.angle_beta   90.00
_cell.angle_gamma   90.00
#
_symmetry.space_group_name_H-M   'P 1'
#
loop_
_entity.id
_entity.type
_entity.pdbx_description
1 polymer ?
#
loop_
_entity_poly.entity_id
_entity_poly.type
_entity_poly.pdbx_seq_one_letter_code
_entity_poly.pdbx_strand_id
1 'polypeptide(L)'
;MEKSAETKMKKLLILGAGYAQIPLIRAAQRIGACAVTVSIPGPYDGFAYADEILYADISDPDAVLEAARECGADGIATCSLDLGMAAIGKTAEALSLKGPSEAAAKTVSNKYLMKQALQKAGVCTPKFFRIETEEDFFNAKKELQLPVVTKATDLMGSRGIFRCDTFEEAHENYKNSIEASKLPFCLLEEFIDGELFCVEALVEDGRPVFIIPNNTEPFESAVRTSIGHSIPWDHPDLLDQLNRTVTDSIRAVGLDNCPVDMDVILKDGKIYVIEITGRSGATGLAELVSTHFGLDYYEMVARLALGETIRPYFDHPNNDAVIVRTICSDRTGTADRVYYDGSDENVRVEINVSRNGEVRAYTNGRDRVGQVIVRGETPEKCRAALQRALRHTHIDLKGDIPLFVTPIHRIGTDEYENEFFMKREDLLPFSFGGNKVRFAQGYLHDMQAKKCDALVMYGGERSNLCRILSAMCTGRDIPFSRVYNMDDDEPGMPSGFNGELVTSCGGKVYECHKPEIAAAVERAMEDFRAEGRNPYYIYGNKFGQGNVHVPMEQYHGVYEDIIRQEEELGISFDQIYLASGTNATHSGILAGHLENGDARQVIGISVTRNAVRAREVILGNLEEYASKKGINYSLSPEASVFITDEYLCGGYGRYNEEITDTIREIYRKYGIPLDPTYTGKAWWGMKKYIEKNGISGKKILFLHTGGSPLFVDAVCGQRKEER
;
A
#
# COMPACT_ATOMS: atom_id res chain seq x y z
N MET A 1 -43.73 39.21 -23.94
CA MET A 1 -43.40 38.43 -22.73
C MET A 1 -43.38 36.99 -23.17
N GLU A 2 -42.23 36.52 -23.63
CA GLU A 2 -41.99 35.08 -23.86
C GLU A 2 -41.87 34.40 -22.51
N LYS A 3 -42.76 33.44 -22.27
CA LYS A 3 -42.61 32.53 -21.14
C LYS A 3 -41.31 31.74 -21.41
N SER A 4 -40.30 31.97 -20.59
CA SER A 4 -39.17 31.04 -20.50
C SER A 4 -39.78 29.68 -20.14
N ALA A 5 -39.68 28.74 -21.09
CA ALA A 5 -39.96 27.33 -20.77
C ALA A 5 -39.03 26.96 -19.64
N GLU A 6 -39.54 26.70 -18.45
CA GLU A 6 -38.80 26.02 -17.40
C GLU A 6 -38.30 24.70 -17.99
N THR A 7 -37.02 24.60 -18.25
CA THR A 7 -36.40 23.37 -18.72
C THR A 7 -36.54 22.38 -17.58
N LYS A 8 -37.40 21.38 -17.73
CA LYS A 8 -37.60 20.31 -16.75
C LYS A 8 -36.25 19.69 -16.44
N MET A 9 -35.87 19.68 -15.17
CA MET A 9 -34.64 19.04 -14.70
C MET A 9 -34.65 17.56 -15.09
N LYS A 10 -33.63 17.12 -15.84
CA LYS A 10 -33.49 15.73 -16.27
C LYS A 10 -33.18 14.84 -15.06
N LYS A 11 -33.68 13.60 -15.07
CA LYS A 11 -33.45 12.59 -14.03
C LYS A 11 -32.54 11.48 -14.54
N LEU A 12 -31.41 11.29 -13.85
CA LEU A 12 -30.52 10.15 -14.10
C LEU A 12 -30.77 9.07 -13.06
N LEU A 13 -31.23 7.90 -13.49
CA LEU A 13 -31.36 6.72 -12.64
C LEU A 13 -30.01 6.03 -12.50
N ILE A 14 -29.48 5.97 -11.28
CA ILE A 14 -28.16 5.41 -10.97
C ILE A 14 -28.34 4.09 -10.23
N LEU A 15 -27.87 2.99 -10.82
CA LEU A 15 -27.97 1.67 -10.22
C LEU A 15 -26.84 1.41 -9.24
N GLY A 16 -27.24 1.04 -8.01
CA GLY A 16 -26.35 0.85 -6.87
C GLY A 16 -26.21 2.10 -6.01
N ALA A 17 -26.01 1.90 -4.73
CA ALA A 17 -25.89 2.96 -3.72
C ALA A 17 -24.63 2.79 -2.84
N GLY A 18 -23.66 1.99 -3.26
CA GLY A 18 -22.37 1.83 -2.58
C GLY A 18 -21.50 3.09 -2.72
N TYR A 19 -20.39 3.14 -1.96
CA TYR A 19 -19.45 4.25 -2.05
C TYR A 19 -18.90 4.45 -3.48
N ALA A 20 -18.78 3.39 -4.28
CA ALA A 20 -18.28 3.46 -5.65
C ALA A 20 -19.21 4.22 -6.60
N GLN A 21 -20.49 4.37 -6.28
CA GLN A 21 -21.47 5.14 -7.06
C GLN A 21 -21.52 6.61 -6.65
N ILE A 22 -20.98 7.00 -5.50
CA ILE A 22 -21.01 8.40 -5.02
C ILE A 22 -20.42 9.37 -6.06
N PRO A 23 -19.28 9.09 -6.72
CA PRO A 23 -18.76 9.98 -7.75
C PRO A 23 -19.75 10.23 -8.90
N LEU A 24 -20.47 9.22 -9.37
CA LEU A 24 -21.46 9.35 -10.42
C LEU A 24 -22.71 10.12 -9.95
N ILE A 25 -23.16 9.89 -8.70
CA ILE A 25 -24.27 10.65 -8.10
C ILE A 25 -23.94 12.14 -8.07
N ARG A 26 -22.76 12.49 -7.56
CA ARG A 26 -22.28 13.88 -7.52
C ARG A 26 -22.06 14.48 -8.90
N ALA A 27 -21.60 13.68 -9.85
CA ALA A 27 -21.41 14.11 -11.24
C ALA A 27 -22.75 14.49 -11.90
N ALA A 28 -23.78 13.66 -11.72
CA ALA A 28 -25.14 13.98 -12.19
C ALA A 28 -25.64 15.31 -11.63
N GLN A 29 -25.46 15.55 -10.34
CA GLN A 29 -25.84 16.81 -9.68
C GLN A 29 -25.06 18.02 -10.21
N ARG A 30 -23.73 17.88 -10.43
CA ARG A 30 -22.91 18.97 -10.99
C ARG A 30 -23.33 19.40 -12.38
N ILE A 31 -23.83 18.49 -13.20
CA ILE A 31 -24.35 18.84 -14.53
C ILE A 31 -25.82 19.31 -14.50
N GLY A 32 -26.39 19.47 -13.30
CA GLY A 32 -27.76 19.98 -13.12
C GLY A 32 -28.86 18.93 -13.31
N ALA A 33 -28.52 17.63 -13.24
CA ALA A 33 -29.52 16.57 -13.28
C ALA A 33 -29.90 16.13 -11.84
N CYS A 34 -31.12 15.63 -11.66
CA CYS A 34 -31.55 14.97 -10.44
C CYS A 34 -30.98 13.55 -10.40
N ALA A 35 -30.17 13.23 -9.40
CA ALA A 35 -29.59 11.92 -9.19
C ALA A 35 -30.57 11.03 -8.42
N VAL A 36 -31.25 10.14 -9.13
CA VAL A 36 -32.16 9.13 -8.56
C VAL A 36 -31.40 7.84 -8.35
N THR A 37 -31.19 7.42 -7.11
CA THR A 37 -30.40 6.23 -6.82
C THR A 37 -31.31 5.05 -6.47
N VAL A 38 -31.08 3.90 -7.10
CA VAL A 38 -31.85 2.68 -6.87
C VAL A 38 -30.96 1.54 -6.37
N SER A 39 -31.37 0.92 -5.27
CA SER A 39 -30.77 -0.28 -4.68
C SER A 39 -31.73 -0.94 -3.71
N ILE A 40 -31.38 -2.13 -3.21
CA ILE A 40 -32.13 -2.74 -2.09
C ILE A 40 -31.93 -1.88 -0.81
N PRO A 41 -32.88 -1.92 0.14
CA PRO A 41 -32.70 -1.26 1.43
C PRO A 41 -31.44 -1.76 2.15
N GLY A 42 -30.68 -0.84 2.76
CA GLY A 42 -29.46 -1.19 3.49
C GLY A 42 -28.63 0.05 3.86
N PRO A 43 -27.56 -0.10 4.63
CA PRO A 43 -26.69 0.99 5.05
C PRO A 43 -25.66 1.34 3.94
N TYR A 44 -26.16 1.80 2.80
CA TYR A 44 -25.32 2.18 1.67
C TYR A 44 -25.01 3.68 1.71
N ASP A 45 -23.72 4.03 1.66
CA ASP A 45 -23.23 5.41 1.77
C ASP A 45 -23.79 6.34 0.68
N GLY A 46 -24.02 5.83 -0.51
CA GLY A 46 -24.52 6.61 -1.65
C GLY A 46 -25.91 7.18 -1.44
N PHE A 47 -26.74 6.58 -0.60
CA PHE A 47 -28.06 7.13 -0.30
C PHE A 47 -28.02 8.51 0.35
N ALA A 48 -26.97 8.79 1.13
CA ALA A 48 -26.79 10.11 1.76
C ALA A 48 -26.50 11.24 0.76
N TYR A 49 -26.18 10.90 -0.49
CA TYR A 49 -25.83 11.85 -1.54
C TYR A 49 -26.90 11.95 -2.65
N ALA A 50 -27.87 11.03 -2.70
CA ALA A 50 -28.90 11.00 -3.72
C ALA A 50 -29.93 12.11 -3.51
N ASP A 51 -30.48 12.68 -4.59
CA ASP A 51 -31.61 13.60 -4.55
C ASP A 51 -32.94 12.86 -4.31
N GLU A 52 -33.09 11.68 -4.95
CA GLU A 52 -34.22 10.76 -4.77
C GLU A 52 -33.70 9.34 -4.57
N ILE A 53 -34.40 8.56 -3.75
CA ILE A 53 -34.06 7.17 -3.47
C ILE A 53 -35.26 6.28 -3.85
N LEU A 54 -34.98 5.25 -4.65
CA LEU A 54 -35.94 4.20 -4.95
C LEU A 54 -35.39 2.84 -4.48
N TYR A 55 -36.26 1.96 -4.06
CA TYR A 55 -35.87 0.64 -3.59
C TYR A 55 -36.30 -0.45 -4.57
N ALA A 56 -35.31 -1.06 -5.22
CA ALA A 56 -35.48 -2.23 -6.07
C ALA A 56 -34.22 -3.10 -6.04
N ASP A 57 -34.36 -4.39 -6.30
CA ASP A 57 -33.22 -5.25 -6.57
C ASP A 57 -32.69 -4.94 -7.98
N ILE A 58 -31.50 -4.38 -8.07
CA ILE A 58 -30.86 -4.02 -9.35
C ILE A 58 -30.50 -5.22 -10.21
N SER A 59 -30.53 -6.44 -9.68
CA SER A 59 -30.39 -7.67 -10.43
C SER A 59 -31.70 -8.15 -11.09
N ASP A 60 -32.83 -7.50 -10.77
CA ASP A 60 -34.14 -7.73 -11.39
C ASP A 60 -34.43 -6.63 -12.44
N PRO A 61 -34.31 -6.94 -13.75
CA PRO A 61 -34.55 -5.98 -14.82
C PRO A 61 -35.96 -5.43 -14.86
N ASP A 62 -36.99 -6.17 -14.42
CA ASP A 62 -38.38 -5.72 -14.39
C ASP A 62 -38.61 -4.71 -13.28
N ALA A 63 -38.11 -5.00 -12.08
CA ALA A 63 -38.18 -4.08 -10.94
C ALA A 63 -37.49 -2.73 -11.21
N VAL A 64 -36.32 -2.75 -11.90
CA VAL A 64 -35.61 -1.51 -12.27
C VAL A 64 -36.36 -0.73 -13.35
N LEU A 65 -36.95 -1.40 -14.34
CA LEU A 65 -37.76 -0.75 -15.37
C LEU A 65 -39.00 -0.05 -14.76
N GLU A 66 -39.63 -0.68 -13.78
CA GLU A 66 -40.74 -0.04 -13.05
C GLU A 66 -40.28 1.19 -12.26
N ALA A 67 -39.16 1.09 -11.52
CA ALA A 67 -38.57 2.23 -10.82
C ALA A 67 -38.21 3.37 -11.77
N ALA A 68 -37.69 3.07 -12.96
CA ALA A 68 -37.37 4.07 -13.98
C ALA A 68 -38.61 4.78 -14.52
N ARG A 69 -39.71 4.06 -14.69
CA ARG A 69 -41.03 4.64 -15.07
C ARG A 69 -41.62 5.51 -13.97
N GLU A 70 -41.53 5.03 -12.73
CA GLU A 70 -42.04 5.75 -11.56
C GLU A 70 -41.35 7.12 -11.39
N CYS A 71 -40.03 7.19 -11.46
CA CYS A 71 -39.33 8.45 -11.35
C CYS A 71 -39.35 9.28 -12.64
N GLY A 72 -39.72 8.71 -13.78
CA GLY A 72 -39.66 9.36 -15.08
C GLY A 72 -38.21 9.62 -15.49
N ALA A 73 -37.37 8.60 -15.48
CA ALA A 73 -35.95 8.69 -15.81
C ALA A 73 -35.73 9.13 -17.26
N ASP A 74 -34.82 10.10 -17.45
CA ASP A 74 -34.33 10.62 -18.72
C ASP A 74 -33.03 9.93 -19.16
N GLY A 75 -32.41 9.15 -18.27
CA GLY A 75 -31.20 8.36 -18.50
C GLY A 75 -31.02 7.31 -17.42
N ILE A 76 -30.19 6.30 -17.70
CA ILE A 76 -29.86 5.23 -16.75
C ILE A 76 -28.35 4.89 -16.85
N ALA A 77 -27.66 4.76 -15.73
CA ALA A 77 -26.23 4.45 -15.69
C ALA A 77 -25.81 3.73 -14.40
N THR A 78 -24.62 3.16 -14.42
CA THR A 78 -23.88 2.72 -13.24
C THR A 78 -22.39 2.91 -13.44
N CYS A 79 -21.60 2.75 -12.39
CA CYS A 79 -20.14 2.68 -12.46
C CYS A 79 -19.63 1.58 -11.53
N SER A 80 -18.54 0.92 -11.91
CA SER A 80 -17.87 -0.10 -11.12
C SER A 80 -18.76 -1.26 -10.63
N LEU A 81 -19.89 -1.52 -11.28
CA LEU A 81 -20.90 -2.50 -10.83
C LEU A 81 -21.60 -3.20 -12.01
N ASP A 82 -21.31 -4.47 -12.23
CA ASP A 82 -21.87 -5.25 -13.35
C ASP A 82 -23.29 -5.78 -13.08
N LEU A 83 -23.67 -5.94 -11.81
CA LEU A 83 -24.92 -6.58 -11.41
C LEU A 83 -26.16 -5.95 -12.05
N GLY A 84 -26.11 -4.64 -12.32
CA GLY A 84 -27.22 -3.89 -12.94
C GLY A 84 -27.22 -3.89 -14.46
N MET A 85 -26.26 -4.51 -15.16
CA MET A 85 -26.12 -4.35 -16.60
C MET A 85 -27.35 -4.85 -17.38
N ALA A 86 -27.91 -6.02 -17.03
CA ALA A 86 -29.11 -6.53 -17.68
C ALA A 86 -30.32 -5.59 -17.50
N ALA A 87 -30.43 -4.96 -16.33
CA ALA A 87 -31.47 -3.97 -16.03
C ALA A 87 -31.27 -2.68 -16.80
N ILE A 88 -30.02 -2.21 -16.96
CA ILE A 88 -29.70 -1.04 -17.80
C ILE A 88 -30.17 -1.27 -19.23
N GLY A 89 -29.76 -2.36 -19.87
CA GLY A 89 -30.11 -2.65 -21.25
C GLY A 89 -31.62 -2.75 -21.48
N LYS A 90 -32.32 -3.48 -20.61
CA LYS A 90 -33.80 -3.59 -20.69
C LYS A 90 -34.49 -2.24 -20.53
N THR A 91 -34.06 -1.44 -19.55
CA THR A 91 -34.65 -0.12 -19.27
C THR A 91 -34.35 0.86 -20.39
N ALA A 92 -33.11 0.91 -20.89
CA ALA A 92 -32.72 1.79 -21.98
C ALA A 92 -33.53 1.51 -23.25
N GLU A 93 -33.68 0.23 -23.64
CA GLU A 93 -34.45 -0.17 -24.81
C GLU A 93 -35.96 0.10 -24.63
N ALA A 94 -36.54 -0.28 -23.49
CA ALA A 94 -37.97 -0.12 -23.24
C ALA A 94 -38.45 1.35 -23.13
N LEU A 95 -37.55 2.24 -22.69
CA LEU A 95 -37.85 3.67 -22.55
C LEU A 95 -37.20 4.54 -23.65
N SER A 96 -36.55 3.92 -24.62
CA SER A 96 -35.83 4.61 -25.70
C SER A 96 -34.79 5.63 -25.18
N LEU A 97 -34.08 5.26 -24.09
CA LEU A 97 -32.97 6.01 -23.53
C LEU A 97 -31.66 5.67 -24.24
N LYS A 98 -30.67 6.58 -24.21
CA LYS A 98 -29.31 6.24 -24.62
C LYS A 98 -28.69 5.20 -23.69
N GLY A 99 -28.11 4.14 -24.26
CA GLY A 99 -27.51 3.04 -23.54
C GLY A 99 -27.41 1.77 -24.38
N PRO A 100 -26.87 0.67 -23.83
CA PRO A 100 -26.80 -0.62 -24.54
C PRO A 100 -28.18 -1.21 -24.74
N SER A 101 -28.36 -2.00 -25.80
CA SER A 101 -29.57 -2.79 -26.02
C SER A 101 -29.72 -3.90 -24.94
N GLU A 102 -30.96 -4.40 -24.75
CA GLU A 102 -31.20 -5.56 -23.87
C GLU A 102 -30.36 -6.76 -24.28
N ALA A 103 -30.24 -7.01 -25.58
CA ALA A 103 -29.45 -8.14 -26.11
C ALA A 103 -27.95 -7.98 -25.81
N ALA A 104 -27.38 -6.80 -25.98
CA ALA A 104 -25.99 -6.50 -25.67
C ALA A 104 -25.71 -6.65 -24.17
N ALA A 105 -26.54 -6.03 -23.33
CA ALA A 105 -26.43 -6.11 -21.88
C ALA A 105 -26.50 -7.55 -21.36
N LYS A 106 -27.43 -8.36 -21.90
CA LYS A 106 -27.53 -9.79 -21.59
C LYS A 106 -26.29 -10.58 -22.02
N THR A 107 -25.71 -10.22 -23.17
CA THR A 107 -24.50 -10.88 -23.66
C THR A 107 -23.33 -10.66 -22.74
N VAL A 108 -23.06 -9.42 -22.30
CA VAL A 108 -21.94 -9.11 -21.42
C VAL A 108 -22.16 -9.52 -19.97
N SER A 109 -23.41 -9.71 -19.53
CA SER A 109 -23.75 -10.23 -18.20
C SER A 109 -23.55 -11.75 -18.06
N ASN A 110 -23.21 -12.45 -19.14
CA ASN A 110 -23.02 -13.90 -19.14
C ASN A 110 -21.74 -14.28 -19.90
N LYS A 111 -20.72 -14.73 -19.16
CA LYS A 111 -19.40 -15.06 -19.73
C LYS A 111 -19.47 -16.08 -20.88
N TYR A 112 -20.43 -17.00 -20.86
CA TYR A 112 -20.60 -17.97 -21.95
C TYR A 112 -21.10 -17.28 -23.23
N LEU A 113 -22.16 -16.48 -23.14
CA LEU A 113 -22.71 -15.74 -24.29
C LEU A 113 -21.68 -14.75 -24.86
N MET A 114 -20.99 -14.06 -23.99
CA MET A 114 -19.90 -13.12 -24.37
C MET A 114 -18.83 -13.86 -25.18
N LYS A 115 -18.30 -14.95 -24.67
CA LYS A 115 -17.25 -15.72 -25.36
C LYS A 115 -17.74 -16.32 -26.69
N GLN A 116 -18.99 -16.77 -26.77
CA GLN A 116 -19.58 -17.20 -28.05
C GLN A 116 -19.63 -16.05 -29.07
N ALA A 117 -20.03 -14.85 -28.64
CA ALA A 117 -20.07 -13.68 -29.50
C ALA A 117 -18.68 -13.31 -30.02
N LEU A 118 -17.66 -13.27 -29.12
CA LEU A 118 -16.26 -12.99 -29.47
C LEU A 118 -15.72 -14.04 -30.44
N GLN A 119 -15.92 -15.33 -30.16
CA GLN A 119 -15.48 -16.44 -31.01
C GLN A 119 -16.09 -16.37 -32.41
N LYS A 120 -17.40 -16.10 -32.50
CA LYS A 120 -18.12 -15.94 -33.76
C LYS A 120 -17.59 -14.76 -34.60
N ALA A 121 -17.14 -13.71 -33.94
CA ALA A 121 -16.54 -12.53 -34.60
C ALA A 121 -15.06 -12.72 -34.94
N GLY A 122 -14.44 -13.84 -34.57
CA GLY A 122 -13.01 -14.09 -34.80
C GLY A 122 -12.09 -13.38 -33.82
N VAL A 123 -12.63 -12.83 -32.71
CA VAL A 123 -11.84 -12.20 -31.65
C VAL A 123 -11.16 -13.30 -30.81
N CYS A 124 -9.88 -13.11 -30.53
CA CYS A 124 -9.11 -14.07 -29.75
C CYS A 124 -9.55 -14.06 -28.29
N THR A 125 -9.97 -15.23 -27.79
CA THR A 125 -10.35 -15.47 -26.39
C THR A 125 -9.85 -16.88 -26.02
N PRO A 126 -9.58 -17.19 -24.73
CA PRO A 126 -9.19 -18.54 -24.31
C PRO A 126 -10.16 -19.59 -24.82
N LYS A 127 -9.64 -20.75 -25.19
CA LYS A 127 -10.48 -21.92 -25.55
C LYS A 127 -11.34 -22.28 -24.33
N PHE A 128 -12.63 -22.46 -24.52
CA PHE A 128 -13.59 -22.65 -23.45
C PHE A 128 -14.64 -23.72 -23.77
N PHE A 129 -15.15 -24.33 -22.72
CA PHE A 129 -16.22 -25.32 -22.79
C PHE A 129 -17.26 -25.00 -21.71
N ARG A 130 -18.52 -25.20 -22.05
CA ARG A 130 -19.65 -25.20 -21.11
C ARG A 130 -19.71 -26.56 -20.41
N ILE A 131 -19.73 -26.56 -19.10
CA ILE A 131 -19.77 -27.75 -18.26
C ILE A 131 -21.06 -27.74 -17.41
N GLU A 132 -21.94 -28.64 -17.68
CA GLU A 132 -23.18 -28.85 -16.94
C GLU A 132 -23.21 -30.26 -16.32
N THR A 133 -22.59 -31.25 -16.99
CA THR A 133 -22.51 -32.63 -16.58
C THR A 133 -21.07 -33.14 -16.47
N GLU A 134 -20.90 -34.30 -15.82
CA GLU A 134 -19.58 -34.97 -15.78
C GLU A 134 -19.09 -35.37 -17.17
N GLU A 135 -20.03 -35.75 -18.09
CA GLU A 135 -19.68 -36.08 -19.46
C GLU A 135 -19.09 -34.85 -20.19
N ASP A 136 -19.67 -33.66 -20.01
CA ASP A 136 -19.12 -32.42 -20.57
C ASP A 136 -17.72 -32.18 -20.07
N PHE A 137 -17.46 -32.36 -18.76
CA PHE A 137 -16.16 -32.22 -18.18
C PHE A 137 -15.12 -33.17 -18.81
N PHE A 138 -15.45 -34.45 -18.90
CA PHE A 138 -14.53 -35.44 -19.47
C PHE A 138 -14.29 -35.24 -20.97
N ASN A 139 -15.25 -34.67 -21.70
CA ASN A 139 -15.07 -34.31 -23.10
C ASN A 139 -14.18 -33.07 -23.23
N ALA A 140 -14.40 -32.02 -22.44
CA ALA A 140 -13.57 -30.82 -22.42
C ALA A 140 -12.11 -31.10 -22.01
N LYS A 141 -11.90 -32.00 -21.03
CA LYS A 141 -10.57 -32.46 -20.60
C LYS A 141 -9.71 -32.99 -21.74
N LYS A 142 -10.28 -33.63 -22.75
CA LYS A 142 -9.56 -34.20 -23.92
C LYS A 142 -8.99 -33.07 -24.82
N GLU A 143 -9.57 -31.89 -24.75
CA GLU A 143 -9.37 -30.78 -25.65
C GLU A 143 -8.52 -29.62 -25.02
N LEU A 144 -8.29 -29.68 -23.71
CA LEU A 144 -7.59 -28.66 -22.95
C LEU A 144 -6.26 -29.18 -22.38
N GLN A 145 -5.30 -28.27 -22.18
CA GLN A 145 -4.04 -28.53 -21.51
C GLN A 145 -4.00 -27.79 -20.16
N LEU A 146 -3.31 -28.39 -19.20
CA LEU A 146 -3.08 -27.77 -17.88
C LEU A 146 -2.05 -26.64 -17.97
N PRO A 147 -2.19 -25.61 -17.12
CA PRO A 147 -3.31 -25.39 -16.18
C PRO A 147 -4.59 -24.97 -16.88
N VAL A 148 -5.74 -25.16 -16.20
CA VAL A 148 -7.07 -24.72 -16.66
C VAL A 148 -7.74 -23.83 -15.62
N VAL A 149 -8.84 -23.18 -16.02
CA VAL A 149 -9.63 -22.34 -15.12
C VAL A 149 -11.09 -22.77 -15.15
N THR A 150 -11.70 -23.01 -13.99
CA THR A 150 -13.16 -23.11 -13.85
C THR A 150 -13.74 -21.76 -13.47
N LYS A 151 -14.88 -21.38 -14.09
CA LYS A 151 -15.49 -20.06 -13.88
C LYS A 151 -17.01 -20.15 -13.78
N ALA A 152 -17.58 -19.58 -12.70
CA ALA A 152 -18.99 -19.20 -12.69
C ALA A 152 -19.25 -18.16 -13.80
N THR A 153 -20.41 -18.23 -14.47
CA THR A 153 -20.67 -17.44 -15.68
C THR A 153 -21.38 -16.12 -15.43
N ASP A 154 -22.00 -15.95 -14.27
CA ASP A 154 -22.86 -14.83 -13.88
C ASP A 154 -22.38 -14.08 -12.63
N LEU A 155 -21.15 -14.36 -12.18
CA LEU A 155 -20.53 -13.70 -11.03
C LEU A 155 -19.40 -12.76 -11.45
N MET A 156 -19.13 -11.78 -10.56
CA MET A 156 -18.12 -10.75 -10.70
C MET A 156 -17.15 -10.76 -9.51
N GLY A 157 -16.04 -10.05 -9.63
CA GLY A 157 -15.03 -9.91 -8.57
C GLY A 157 -14.37 -11.26 -8.25
N SER A 158 -14.08 -12.04 -9.28
CA SER A 158 -13.37 -13.33 -9.22
C SER A 158 -14.03 -14.40 -8.36
N ARG A 159 -15.30 -14.26 -7.99
CA ARG A 159 -16.03 -15.27 -7.24
C ARG A 159 -16.39 -16.48 -8.12
N GLY A 160 -16.18 -17.68 -7.60
CA GLY A 160 -16.42 -18.92 -8.34
C GLY A 160 -15.45 -19.13 -9.50
N ILE A 161 -14.25 -18.54 -9.43
CA ILE A 161 -13.15 -18.71 -10.40
C ILE A 161 -12.01 -19.43 -9.69
N PHE A 162 -11.53 -20.55 -10.27
CA PHE A 162 -10.45 -21.35 -9.72
C PHE A 162 -9.46 -21.70 -10.82
N ARG A 163 -8.18 -21.38 -10.62
CA ARG A 163 -7.08 -21.94 -11.39
C ARG A 163 -6.82 -23.35 -10.87
N CYS A 164 -6.67 -24.27 -11.78
CA CYS A 164 -6.44 -25.68 -11.47
C CYS A 164 -5.18 -26.15 -12.21
N ASP A 165 -4.18 -26.59 -11.47
CA ASP A 165 -2.91 -27.09 -12.02
C ASP A 165 -3.02 -28.60 -12.33
N THR A 166 -4.08 -29.27 -11.85
CA THR A 166 -4.41 -30.67 -12.17
C THR A 166 -5.86 -30.80 -12.62
N PHE A 167 -6.18 -31.87 -13.36
CA PHE A 167 -7.57 -32.14 -13.74
C PHE A 167 -8.41 -32.69 -12.60
N GLU A 168 -7.81 -33.21 -11.55
CA GLU A 168 -8.45 -33.61 -10.31
C GLU A 168 -8.99 -32.37 -9.57
N GLU A 169 -8.18 -31.35 -9.42
CA GLU A 169 -8.60 -30.03 -8.89
C GLU A 169 -9.70 -29.40 -9.75
N ALA A 170 -9.56 -29.46 -11.08
CA ALA A 170 -10.57 -28.93 -12.00
C ALA A 170 -11.93 -29.67 -11.88
N HIS A 171 -11.87 -30.98 -11.64
CA HIS A 171 -13.09 -31.80 -11.44
C HIS A 171 -13.81 -31.51 -10.12
N GLU A 172 -13.07 -31.13 -9.07
CA GLU A 172 -13.64 -30.64 -7.81
C GLU A 172 -14.20 -29.22 -7.98
N ASN A 173 -13.43 -28.33 -8.58
CA ASN A 173 -13.75 -26.91 -8.64
C ASN A 173 -14.83 -26.55 -9.67
N TYR A 174 -15.10 -27.37 -10.72
CA TYR A 174 -16.22 -27.05 -11.60
C TYR A 174 -17.56 -27.14 -10.85
N LYS A 175 -17.68 -28.04 -9.89
CA LYS A 175 -18.87 -28.17 -9.03
C LYS A 175 -19.00 -26.93 -8.13
N ASN A 176 -17.92 -26.50 -7.52
CA ASN A 176 -17.87 -25.27 -6.72
C ASN A 176 -18.25 -24.03 -7.56
N SER A 177 -17.80 -23.97 -8.82
CA SER A 177 -18.16 -22.88 -9.73
C SER A 177 -19.65 -22.88 -10.09
N ILE A 178 -20.27 -24.04 -10.29
CA ILE A 178 -21.71 -24.15 -10.52
C ILE A 178 -22.50 -23.81 -9.26
N GLU A 179 -22.09 -24.31 -8.10
CA GLU A 179 -22.75 -24.01 -6.81
C GLU A 179 -22.73 -22.51 -6.47
N ALA A 180 -21.66 -21.82 -6.82
CA ALA A 180 -21.55 -20.38 -6.64
C ALA A 180 -22.47 -19.56 -7.58
N SER A 181 -22.84 -20.10 -8.74
CA SER A 181 -23.65 -19.49 -9.81
C SER A 181 -25.15 -19.64 -9.59
N LYS A 182 -25.94 -18.75 -10.19
CA LYS A 182 -27.39 -18.93 -10.33
C LYS A 182 -27.76 -19.84 -11.52
N LEU A 183 -26.77 -20.14 -12.37
CA LEU A 183 -26.93 -20.93 -13.58
C LEU A 183 -26.45 -22.37 -13.33
N PRO A 184 -27.07 -23.39 -13.99
CA PRO A 184 -26.77 -24.79 -13.77
C PRO A 184 -25.47 -25.25 -14.49
N PHE A 185 -24.60 -24.35 -14.88
CA PHE A 185 -23.38 -24.66 -15.59
C PHE A 185 -22.26 -23.65 -15.28
N CYS A 186 -21.04 -24.06 -15.52
CA CYS A 186 -19.85 -23.20 -15.47
C CYS A 186 -19.07 -23.25 -16.79
N LEU A 187 -17.96 -22.50 -16.88
CA LEU A 187 -16.98 -22.65 -17.94
C LEU A 187 -15.74 -23.38 -17.43
N LEU A 188 -15.19 -24.25 -18.29
CA LEU A 188 -13.82 -24.76 -18.16
C LEU A 188 -13.00 -24.18 -19.31
N GLU A 189 -11.93 -23.45 -18.99
CA GLU A 189 -11.16 -22.65 -19.94
C GLU A 189 -9.67 -22.97 -19.89
N GLU A 190 -9.02 -22.78 -21.03
CA GLU A 190 -7.56 -22.70 -21.10
C GLU A 190 -7.05 -21.57 -20.20
N PHE A 191 -6.04 -21.84 -19.38
CA PHE A 191 -5.33 -20.78 -18.65
C PHE A 191 -4.30 -20.13 -19.57
N ILE A 192 -4.45 -18.85 -19.81
CA ILE A 192 -3.46 -18.08 -20.57
C ILE A 192 -2.41 -17.51 -19.60
N ASP A 193 -1.22 -18.09 -19.62
CA ASP A 193 -0.09 -17.60 -18.85
C ASP A 193 0.59 -16.44 -19.60
N GLY A 194 0.12 -15.23 -19.33
CA GLY A 194 0.55 -14.00 -19.98
C GLY A 194 0.37 -12.79 -19.08
N GLU A 195 0.67 -11.62 -19.62
CA GLU A 195 0.52 -10.34 -18.94
C GLU A 195 -0.94 -9.89 -18.94
N LEU A 196 -1.52 -9.74 -17.76
CA LEU A 196 -2.85 -9.19 -17.57
C LEU A 196 -2.80 -7.67 -17.64
N PHE A 197 -3.66 -7.07 -18.43
CA PHE A 197 -3.87 -5.64 -18.48
C PHE A 197 -5.36 -5.32 -18.72
N CYS A 198 -5.77 -4.08 -18.43
CA CYS A 198 -7.13 -3.64 -18.64
C CYS A 198 -7.20 -2.63 -19.78
N VAL A 199 -8.39 -2.50 -20.36
CA VAL A 199 -8.69 -1.48 -21.35
C VAL A 199 -9.98 -0.77 -20.96
N GLU A 200 -9.90 0.54 -20.76
CA GLU A 200 -11.06 1.39 -20.59
C GLU A 200 -11.40 2.07 -21.93
N ALA A 201 -12.67 2.03 -22.31
CA ALA A 201 -13.14 2.69 -23.51
C ALA A 201 -14.52 3.33 -23.27
N LEU A 202 -14.92 4.22 -24.17
CA LEU A 202 -16.24 4.85 -24.15
C LEU A 202 -16.81 4.79 -25.56
N VAL A 203 -18.04 4.34 -25.69
CA VAL A 203 -18.70 4.19 -26.99
C VAL A 203 -19.83 5.21 -27.13
N GLU A 204 -19.88 5.90 -28.25
CA GLU A 204 -20.95 6.82 -28.65
C GLU A 204 -21.34 6.56 -30.08
N ASP A 205 -22.62 6.25 -30.31
CA ASP A 205 -23.22 6.02 -31.62
C ASP A 205 -22.43 5.01 -32.49
N GLY A 206 -22.15 3.83 -31.89
CA GLY A 206 -21.48 2.68 -32.50
C GLY A 206 -19.98 2.81 -32.73
N ARG A 207 -19.35 3.84 -32.18
CA ARG A 207 -17.90 4.08 -32.33
C ARG A 207 -17.22 4.39 -31.01
N PRO A 208 -16.06 3.81 -30.73
CA PRO A 208 -15.26 4.24 -29.60
C PRO A 208 -14.93 5.73 -29.66
N VAL A 209 -15.11 6.45 -28.57
CA VAL A 209 -14.67 7.84 -28.38
C VAL A 209 -13.18 7.83 -28.06
N PHE A 210 -12.78 6.95 -27.17
CA PHE A 210 -11.39 6.64 -26.86
C PHE A 210 -11.23 5.15 -26.55
N ILE A 211 -10.00 4.66 -26.59
CA ILE A 211 -9.56 3.34 -26.13
C ILE A 211 -8.25 3.58 -25.37
N ILE A 212 -8.22 3.30 -24.08
CA ILE A 212 -7.05 3.46 -23.19
C ILE A 212 -6.65 2.11 -22.62
N PRO A 213 -5.61 1.45 -23.16
CA PRO A 213 -4.97 0.35 -22.46
C PRO A 213 -4.17 0.87 -21.28
N ASN A 214 -4.12 0.08 -20.23
CA ASN A 214 -3.37 0.44 -19.03
C ASN A 214 -2.69 -0.80 -18.43
N ASN A 215 -1.51 -0.60 -17.83
CA ASN A 215 -0.83 -1.64 -17.10
C ASN A 215 -1.59 -1.92 -15.81
N THR A 216 -1.72 -3.19 -15.45
CA THR A 216 -2.44 -3.63 -14.26
C THR A 216 -1.47 -4.13 -13.21
N GLU A 217 -1.55 -3.60 -12.00
CA GLU A 217 -0.82 -4.11 -10.83
C GLU A 217 -1.68 -5.15 -10.12
N PRO A 218 -1.31 -6.45 -10.18
CA PRO A 218 -2.07 -7.49 -9.51
C PRO A 218 -1.79 -7.51 -8.01
N PHE A 219 -2.78 -7.86 -7.21
CA PHE A 219 -2.58 -8.27 -5.83
C PHE A 219 -2.16 -9.74 -5.78
N GLU A 220 -1.14 -10.07 -4.99
CA GLU A 220 -0.70 -11.44 -4.80
C GLU A 220 -1.75 -12.24 -4.01
N SER A 221 -2.72 -12.80 -4.71
CA SER A 221 -3.72 -13.72 -4.19
C SER A 221 -3.89 -14.90 -5.13
N ALA A 222 -4.55 -15.97 -4.68
CA ALA A 222 -4.86 -17.13 -5.52
C ALA A 222 -5.67 -16.76 -6.79
N VAL A 223 -6.38 -15.63 -6.73
CA VAL A 223 -7.07 -15.02 -7.87
C VAL A 223 -6.54 -13.60 -8.01
N ARG A 224 -5.84 -13.29 -9.11
CA ARG A 224 -5.25 -11.99 -9.39
C ARG A 224 -6.33 -10.90 -9.46
N THR A 225 -6.55 -10.18 -8.37
CA THR A 225 -7.35 -8.95 -8.33
C THR A 225 -6.43 -7.76 -8.60
N SER A 226 -6.90 -6.78 -9.35
CA SER A 226 -6.16 -5.54 -9.58
C SER A 226 -6.19 -4.66 -8.32
N ILE A 227 -5.06 -4.06 -7.98
CA ILE A 227 -4.93 -3.02 -6.94
C ILE A 227 -4.44 -1.69 -7.49
N GLY A 228 -4.05 -1.63 -8.76
CA GLY A 228 -3.60 -0.40 -9.39
C GLY A 228 -3.56 -0.49 -10.90
N HIS A 229 -3.57 0.68 -11.54
CA HIS A 229 -3.49 0.84 -12.97
C HIS A 229 -2.58 2.00 -13.33
N SER A 230 -1.87 1.89 -14.46
CA SER A 230 -0.99 2.97 -14.94
C SER A 230 -1.00 3.13 -16.45
N ILE A 231 -0.77 4.34 -16.90
CA ILE A 231 -0.52 4.71 -18.32
C ILE A 231 0.77 5.54 -18.39
N PRO A 232 1.48 5.53 -19.54
CA PRO A 232 1.17 4.80 -20.77
C PRO A 232 1.28 3.29 -20.61
N TRP A 233 0.60 2.55 -21.47
CA TRP A 233 0.74 1.10 -21.57
C TRP A 233 2.13 0.73 -22.11
N ASP A 234 2.72 -0.33 -21.59
CA ASP A 234 4.13 -0.69 -21.84
C ASP A 234 4.39 -1.28 -23.25
N HIS A 235 3.32 -1.52 -24.06
CA HIS A 235 3.42 -2.11 -25.40
C HIS A 235 2.86 -1.19 -26.51
N PRO A 236 3.49 -0.02 -26.76
CA PRO A 236 2.99 0.95 -27.74
C PRO A 236 3.00 0.43 -29.19
N ASP A 237 3.84 -0.55 -29.49
CA ASP A 237 3.93 -1.24 -30.80
C ASP A 237 2.71 -2.11 -31.11
N LEU A 238 1.92 -2.49 -30.11
CA LEU A 238 0.72 -3.30 -30.27
C LEU A 238 -0.59 -2.48 -30.27
N LEU A 239 -0.54 -1.15 -30.17
CA LEU A 239 -1.73 -0.29 -30.08
C LEU A 239 -2.69 -0.46 -31.27
N ASP A 240 -2.19 -0.59 -32.50
CA ASP A 240 -3.05 -0.79 -33.67
C ASP A 240 -3.77 -2.13 -33.64
N GLN A 241 -3.11 -3.18 -33.18
CA GLN A 241 -3.72 -4.50 -33.00
C GLN A 241 -4.76 -4.45 -31.88
N LEU A 242 -4.42 -3.82 -30.75
CA LEU A 242 -5.33 -3.65 -29.62
C LEU A 242 -6.59 -2.87 -30.02
N ASN A 243 -6.45 -1.73 -30.68
CA ASN A 243 -7.58 -0.91 -31.10
C ASN A 243 -8.55 -1.67 -32.02
N ARG A 244 -8.01 -2.52 -32.92
CA ARG A 244 -8.85 -3.43 -33.73
C ARG A 244 -9.55 -4.46 -32.85
N THR A 245 -8.80 -5.15 -31.96
CA THR A 245 -9.36 -6.16 -31.08
C THR A 245 -10.49 -5.61 -30.21
N VAL A 246 -10.28 -4.44 -29.61
CA VAL A 246 -11.27 -3.76 -28.75
C VAL A 246 -12.50 -3.35 -29.57
N THR A 247 -12.31 -2.72 -30.71
CA THR A 247 -13.41 -2.28 -31.59
C THR A 247 -14.25 -3.48 -32.08
N ASP A 248 -13.59 -4.57 -32.48
CA ASP A 248 -14.26 -5.78 -32.92
C ASP A 248 -14.98 -6.49 -31.77
N SER A 249 -14.41 -6.47 -30.57
CA SER A 249 -15.05 -6.99 -29.36
C SER A 249 -16.32 -6.23 -29.00
N ILE A 250 -16.24 -4.88 -28.95
CA ILE A 250 -17.40 -4.02 -28.71
C ILE A 250 -18.52 -4.30 -29.70
N ARG A 251 -18.16 -4.39 -30.99
CA ARG A 251 -19.12 -4.70 -32.07
C ARG A 251 -19.69 -6.12 -31.94
N ALA A 252 -18.87 -7.10 -31.59
CA ALA A 252 -19.29 -8.50 -31.43
C ALA A 252 -20.34 -8.68 -30.33
N VAL A 253 -20.18 -8.00 -29.19
CA VAL A 253 -21.12 -8.06 -28.08
C VAL A 253 -22.28 -7.04 -28.20
N GLY A 254 -22.18 -6.09 -29.15
CA GLY A 254 -23.19 -5.10 -29.44
C GLY A 254 -23.30 -3.93 -28.47
N LEU A 255 -22.23 -3.63 -27.69
CA LEU A 255 -22.23 -2.50 -26.78
C LEU A 255 -22.22 -1.17 -27.53
N ASP A 256 -23.10 -0.25 -27.10
CA ASP A 256 -23.21 1.10 -27.62
C ASP A 256 -23.67 2.09 -26.54
N ASN A 257 -23.30 3.35 -26.69
CA ASN A 257 -23.68 4.46 -25.81
C ASN A 257 -23.44 4.16 -24.32
N CYS A 258 -22.28 3.58 -24.01
CA CYS A 258 -21.87 3.25 -22.63
C CYS A 258 -20.35 3.22 -22.49
N PRO A 259 -19.83 3.32 -21.26
CA PRO A 259 -18.46 2.93 -20.94
C PRO A 259 -18.23 1.45 -21.23
N VAL A 260 -16.98 1.09 -21.50
CA VAL A 260 -16.57 -0.30 -21.71
C VAL A 260 -15.29 -0.56 -20.93
N ASP A 261 -15.32 -1.59 -20.10
CA ASP A 261 -14.17 -2.09 -19.36
C ASP A 261 -13.85 -3.52 -19.82
N MET A 262 -12.58 -3.80 -20.08
CA MET A 262 -12.12 -5.09 -20.58
C MET A 262 -10.92 -5.60 -19.80
N ASP A 263 -10.98 -6.87 -19.43
CA ASP A 263 -9.82 -7.64 -18.97
C ASP A 263 -9.20 -8.39 -20.15
N VAL A 264 -7.90 -8.21 -20.35
CA VAL A 264 -7.17 -8.71 -21.52
C VAL A 264 -5.84 -9.32 -21.09
N ILE A 265 -5.40 -10.39 -21.76
CA ILE A 265 -4.08 -10.98 -21.54
C ILE A 265 -3.25 -10.91 -22.81
N LEU A 266 -2.04 -10.38 -22.69
CA LEU A 266 -1.02 -10.41 -23.75
C LEU A 266 -0.14 -11.65 -23.55
N LYS A 267 -0.08 -12.51 -24.59
CA LYS A 267 0.82 -13.66 -24.61
C LYS A 267 1.37 -13.86 -26.02
N ASP A 268 2.70 -13.94 -26.16
CA ASP A 268 3.39 -14.18 -27.43
C ASP A 268 2.92 -13.26 -28.57
N GLY A 269 2.70 -11.96 -28.28
CA GLY A 269 2.21 -10.96 -29.22
C GLY A 269 0.72 -11.11 -29.59
N LYS A 270 -0.04 -12.00 -28.95
CA LYS A 270 -1.48 -12.17 -29.12
C LYS A 270 -2.24 -11.60 -27.93
N ILE A 271 -3.33 -10.90 -28.25
CA ILE A 271 -4.22 -10.26 -27.27
C ILE A 271 -5.45 -11.16 -27.10
N TYR A 272 -5.63 -11.69 -25.89
CA TYR A 272 -6.76 -12.56 -25.51
C TYR A 272 -7.78 -11.79 -24.68
N VAL A 273 -9.00 -11.65 -25.18
CA VAL A 273 -10.09 -11.03 -24.41
C VAL A 273 -10.62 -12.02 -23.39
N ILE A 274 -10.54 -11.65 -22.11
CA ILE A 274 -10.99 -12.47 -20.98
C ILE A 274 -12.40 -12.10 -20.57
N GLU A 275 -12.67 -10.80 -20.44
CA GLU A 275 -13.98 -10.25 -20.06
C GLU A 275 -14.18 -8.88 -20.73
N ILE A 276 -15.44 -8.55 -21.05
CA ILE A 276 -15.88 -7.21 -21.52
C ILE A 276 -17.22 -6.89 -20.90
N THR A 277 -17.38 -5.68 -20.42
CA THR A 277 -18.62 -5.20 -19.78
C THR A 277 -18.95 -3.78 -20.19
N GLY A 278 -20.23 -3.37 -20.07
CA GLY A 278 -20.74 -2.07 -20.53
C GLY A 278 -20.83 -1.00 -19.43
N ARG A 279 -19.81 -0.95 -18.59
CA ARG A 279 -19.69 0.07 -17.51
C ARG A 279 -18.23 0.49 -17.31
N SER A 280 -18.00 1.61 -16.62
CA SER A 280 -16.63 2.01 -16.27
C SER A 280 -15.99 1.02 -15.29
N GLY A 281 -14.69 0.79 -15.44
CA GLY A 281 -13.92 -0.09 -14.60
C GLY A 281 -13.88 0.36 -13.14
N ALA A 282 -13.53 -0.57 -12.28
CA ALA A 282 -13.28 -0.32 -10.86
C ALA A 282 -11.80 0.01 -10.60
N THR A 283 -11.39 0.08 -9.33
CA THR A 283 -9.98 0.22 -8.91
C THR A 283 -9.30 1.48 -9.48
N GLY A 284 -10.06 2.59 -9.58
CA GLY A 284 -9.54 3.89 -9.98
C GLY A 284 -9.42 4.11 -11.51
N LEU A 285 -9.95 3.21 -12.33
CA LEU A 285 -9.91 3.39 -13.80
C LEU A 285 -10.61 4.65 -14.26
N ALA A 286 -11.74 5.01 -13.65
CA ALA A 286 -12.43 6.28 -13.96
C ALA A 286 -11.59 7.51 -13.60
N GLU A 287 -10.86 7.47 -12.49
CA GLU A 287 -9.92 8.52 -12.08
C GLU A 287 -8.69 8.60 -12.99
N LEU A 288 -8.21 7.45 -13.48
CA LEU A 288 -7.13 7.41 -14.48
C LEU A 288 -7.55 8.10 -15.77
N VAL A 289 -8.73 7.76 -16.32
CA VAL A 289 -9.31 8.42 -17.51
C VAL A 289 -9.50 9.91 -17.25
N SER A 290 -10.08 10.28 -16.10
CA SER A 290 -10.30 11.67 -15.71
C SER A 290 -8.99 12.47 -15.71
N THR A 291 -7.95 11.91 -15.12
CA THR A 291 -6.63 12.56 -15.04
C THR A 291 -5.97 12.66 -16.41
N HIS A 292 -6.08 11.62 -17.24
CA HIS A 292 -5.51 11.58 -18.58
C HIS A 292 -6.11 12.65 -19.50
N PHE A 293 -7.42 12.84 -19.49
CA PHE A 293 -8.09 13.84 -20.31
C PHE A 293 -8.26 15.21 -19.63
N GLY A 294 -7.96 15.32 -18.33
CA GLY A 294 -8.18 16.57 -17.58
C GLY A 294 -9.65 16.93 -17.41
N LEU A 295 -10.55 15.94 -17.34
CA LEU A 295 -11.99 16.11 -17.22
C LEU A 295 -12.54 15.20 -16.11
N ASP A 296 -13.82 15.34 -15.79
CA ASP A 296 -14.51 14.40 -14.92
C ASP A 296 -15.21 13.32 -15.76
N TYR A 297 -14.66 12.11 -15.75
CA TYR A 297 -15.19 11.00 -16.53
C TYR A 297 -16.60 10.58 -16.08
N TYR A 298 -16.92 10.70 -14.80
CA TYR A 298 -18.28 10.42 -14.30
C TYR A 298 -19.30 11.42 -14.84
N GLU A 299 -18.92 12.69 -15.04
CA GLU A 299 -19.79 13.65 -15.73
C GLU A 299 -20.02 13.25 -17.19
N MET A 300 -19.00 12.75 -17.87
CA MET A 300 -19.14 12.30 -19.25
C MET A 300 -20.08 11.09 -19.36
N VAL A 301 -19.98 10.15 -18.43
CA VAL A 301 -20.91 9.02 -18.32
C VAL A 301 -22.35 9.49 -18.09
N ALA A 302 -22.55 10.44 -17.17
CA ALA A 302 -23.86 11.01 -16.88
C ALA A 302 -24.44 11.76 -18.09
N ARG A 303 -23.65 12.59 -18.77
CA ARG A 303 -24.05 13.31 -19.99
C ARG A 303 -24.44 12.38 -21.12
N LEU A 304 -23.62 11.34 -21.38
CA LEU A 304 -23.92 10.33 -22.40
C LEU A 304 -25.25 9.64 -22.10
N ALA A 305 -25.46 9.17 -20.87
CA ALA A 305 -26.69 8.52 -20.45
C ALA A 305 -27.92 9.43 -20.58
N LEU A 306 -27.76 10.73 -20.42
CA LEU A 306 -28.81 11.76 -20.59
C LEU A 306 -28.97 12.22 -22.07
N GLY A 307 -28.28 11.56 -23.00
CA GLY A 307 -28.44 11.80 -24.44
C GLY A 307 -27.59 12.91 -25.02
N GLU A 308 -26.62 13.45 -24.27
CA GLU A 308 -25.72 14.48 -24.80
C GLU A 308 -24.60 13.87 -25.63
N THR A 309 -24.05 14.65 -26.57
CA THR A 309 -22.85 14.27 -27.34
C THR A 309 -21.61 14.60 -26.50
N ILE A 310 -20.73 13.61 -26.32
CA ILE A 310 -19.58 13.74 -25.44
C ILE A 310 -18.24 13.70 -26.15
N ARG A 311 -18.18 13.24 -27.40
CA ARG A 311 -16.95 13.08 -28.20
C ARG A 311 -16.05 14.32 -28.17
N PRO A 312 -16.56 15.58 -28.30
CA PRO A 312 -15.70 16.77 -28.37
C PRO A 312 -14.90 17.03 -27.06
N TYR A 313 -15.30 16.44 -25.95
CA TYR A 313 -14.57 16.61 -24.68
C TYR A 313 -13.27 15.81 -24.60
N PHE A 314 -13.06 14.84 -25.51
CA PHE A 314 -11.93 13.92 -25.50
C PHE A 314 -10.88 14.20 -26.59
N ASP A 315 -10.94 15.34 -27.26
CA ASP A 315 -10.06 15.66 -28.39
C ASP A 315 -8.60 15.96 -28.00
N HIS A 316 -8.34 16.24 -26.71
CA HIS A 316 -7.03 16.71 -26.22
C HIS A 316 -6.57 15.96 -24.96
N PRO A 317 -6.07 14.72 -25.11
CA PRO A 317 -5.50 14.00 -23.99
C PRO A 317 -4.19 14.64 -23.51
N ASN A 318 -3.92 14.57 -22.20
CA ASN A 318 -2.61 14.88 -21.66
C ASN A 318 -1.62 13.76 -22.03
N ASN A 319 -0.35 14.12 -22.24
CA ASN A 319 0.70 13.13 -22.50
C ASN A 319 1.40 12.64 -21.22
N ASP A 320 0.94 13.08 -20.05
CA ASP A 320 1.53 12.71 -18.78
C ASP A 320 1.26 11.24 -18.42
N ALA A 321 2.19 10.66 -17.71
CA ALA A 321 1.96 9.37 -17.06
C ALA A 321 0.98 9.55 -15.90
N VAL A 322 0.13 8.54 -15.70
CA VAL A 322 -0.81 8.50 -14.58
C VAL A 322 -0.73 7.13 -13.90
N ILE A 323 -0.71 7.11 -12.57
CA ILE A 323 -0.85 5.89 -11.78
C ILE A 323 -2.01 6.08 -10.80
N VAL A 324 -2.88 5.07 -10.72
CA VAL A 324 -3.90 4.98 -9.70
C VAL A 324 -3.66 3.71 -8.89
N ARG A 325 -3.64 3.81 -7.57
CA ARG A 325 -3.31 2.70 -6.68
C ARG A 325 -4.22 2.68 -5.45
N THR A 326 -4.83 1.53 -5.19
CA THR A 326 -5.63 1.30 -3.98
C THR A 326 -4.73 1.34 -2.73
N ILE A 327 -5.18 2.04 -1.70
CA ILE A 327 -4.58 1.99 -0.36
C ILE A 327 -5.12 0.75 0.34
N CYS A 328 -4.22 -0.19 0.61
CA CYS A 328 -4.50 -1.45 1.28
C CYS A 328 -3.95 -1.42 2.71
N SER A 329 -4.69 -2.01 3.65
CA SER A 329 -4.15 -2.31 4.97
C SER A 329 -3.73 -3.78 5.03
N ASP A 330 -2.67 -4.07 5.73
CA ASP A 330 -2.25 -5.42 6.09
C ASP A 330 -2.83 -5.86 7.45
N ARG A 331 -3.57 -4.96 8.13
CA ARG A 331 -4.13 -5.13 9.47
C ARG A 331 -5.64 -4.93 9.49
N THR A 332 -6.30 -5.61 10.45
CA THR A 332 -7.73 -5.42 10.74
C THR A 332 -7.90 -4.73 12.09
N GLY A 333 -8.80 -3.76 12.16
CA GLY A 333 -9.12 -3.04 13.40
C GLY A 333 -10.08 -1.89 13.18
N THR A 334 -10.29 -1.10 14.23
CA THR A 334 -11.06 0.14 14.16
C THR A 334 -10.12 1.32 13.92
N ALA A 335 -10.37 2.13 12.91
CA ALA A 335 -9.58 3.31 12.63
C ALA A 335 -9.68 4.32 13.79
N ASP A 336 -8.54 4.75 14.33
CA ASP A 336 -8.49 5.98 15.11
C ASP A 336 -8.32 7.16 14.17
N ARG A 337 -7.42 7.02 13.19
CA ARG A 337 -7.19 8.04 12.17
C ARG A 337 -6.62 7.39 10.90
N VAL A 338 -7.13 7.80 9.75
CA VAL A 338 -6.50 7.54 8.45
C VAL A 338 -6.25 8.89 7.78
N TYR A 339 -5.02 9.16 7.37
CA TYR A 339 -4.66 10.47 6.83
C TYR A 339 -3.44 10.39 5.93
N TYR A 340 -3.32 11.39 5.08
CA TYR A 340 -2.13 11.66 4.25
C TYR A 340 -1.50 12.97 4.73
N ASP A 341 -0.20 12.98 4.97
CA ASP A 341 0.57 14.16 5.42
C ASP A 341 1.63 14.64 4.44
N GLY A 342 1.63 14.08 3.21
CA GLY A 342 2.48 14.56 2.12
C GLY A 342 1.97 15.85 1.46
N SER A 343 2.84 16.52 0.72
CA SER A 343 2.59 17.84 0.10
C SER A 343 2.82 17.88 -1.43
N ASP A 344 2.99 16.74 -2.10
CA ASP A 344 3.24 16.69 -3.55
C ASP A 344 1.98 17.10 -4.33
N GLU A 345 2.05 18.19 -5.11
CA GLU A 345 0.92 18.73 -5.88
C GLU A 345 0.45 17.80 -7.02
N ASN A 346 1.29 16.86 -7.42
CA ASN A 346 0.97 15.87 -8.44
C ASN A 346 0.34 14.60 -7.86
N VAL A 347 0.12 14.58 -6.55
CA VAL A 347 -0.46 13.46 -5.81
C VAL A 347 -1.82 13.86 -5.23
N ARG A 348 -2.85 13.07 -5.52
CA ARG A 348 -4.16 13.15 -4.87
C ARG A 348 -4.43 11.87 -4.10
N VAL A 349 -4.71 12.00 -2.81
CA VAL A 349 -5.07 10.89 -1.94
C VAL A 349 -6.53 11.01 -1.54
N GLU A 350 -7.28 9.95 -1.75
CA GLU A 350 -8.69 9.83 -1.36
C GLU A 350 -8.83 8.74 -0.31
N ILE A 351 -9.38 9.09 0.84
CA ILE A 351 -9.57 8.17 1.97
C ILE A 351 -11.07 7.89 2.14
N ASN A 352 -11.42 6.61 2.16
CA ASN A 352 -12.79 6.13 2.23
C ASN A 352 -13.22 5.72 3.65
N VAL A 353 -12.26 5.58 4.58
CA VAL A 353 -12.51 5.14 5.95
C VAL A 353 -12.53 6.35 6.89
N SER A 354 -13.67 6.57 7.55
CA SER A 354 -13.81 7.60 8.57
C SER A 354 -13.26 7.16 9.92
N ARG A 355 -13.06 8.11 10.84
CA ARG A 355 -12.72 7.79 12.23
C ARG A 355 -13.77 6.87 12.85
N ASN A 356 -13.34 5.86 13.57
CA ASN A 356 -14.14 4.74 14.11
C ASN A 356 -14.70 3.77 13.05
N GLY A 357 -14.39 3.97 11.78
CA GLY A 357 -14.71 2.99 10.72
C GLY A 357 -13.89 1.71 10.86
N GLU A 358 -14.40 0.65 10.26
CA GLU A 358 -13.67 -0.63 10.19
C GLU A 358 -12.59 -0.56 9.12
N VAL A 359 -11.39 -0.98 9.45
CA VAL A 359 -10.30 -1.28 8.52
C VAL A 359 -10.12 -2.79 8.50
N ARG A 360 -10.02 -3.37 7.33
CA ARG A 360 -9.76 -4.80 7.15
C ARG A 360 -8.44 -5.01 6.42
N ALA A 361 -7.73 -6.06 6.81
CA ALA A 361 -6.62 -6.55 6.01
C ALA A 361 -7.12 -6.87 4.61
N TYR A 362 -6.44 -6.33 3.60
CA TYR A 362 -6.90 -6.37 2.22
C TYR A 362 -6.93 -7.80 1.67
N THR A 363 -8.06 -8.23 1.19
CA THR A 363 -8.28 -9.51 0.49
C THR A 363 -9.00 -9.31 -0.85
N ASN A 364 -9.76 -8.24 -0.97
CA ASN A 364 -10.52 -7.89 -2.18
C ASN A 364 -10.88 -6.40 -2.17
N GLY A 365 -11.44 -5.88 -3.26
CA GLY A 365 -11.73 -4.46 -3.43
C GLY A 365 -12.67 -3.81 -2.40
N ARG A 366 -13.39 -4.60 -1.57
CA ARG A 366 -14.23 -4.06 -0.48
C ARG A 366 -13.43 -3.68 0.75
N ASP A 367 -12.22 -4.21 0.89
CA ASP A 367 -11.33 -3.97 2.03
C ASP A 367 -10.42 -2.75 1.80
N ARG A 368 -10.65 -2.01 0.72
CA ARG A 368 -9.83 -0.85 0.40
C ARG A 368 -10.04 0.29 1.42
N VAL A 369 -8.96 0.93 1.78
CA VAL A 369 -8.95 2.09 2.70
C VAL A 369 -9.14 3.39 1.92
N GLY A 370 -8.67 3.43 0.68
CA GLY A 370 -8.71 4.58 -0.19
C GLY A 370 -7.96 4.35 -1.48
N GLN A 371 -7.54 5.43 -2.14
CA GLN A 371 -6.71 5.37 -3.34
C GLN A 371 -5.76 6.57 -3.43
N VAL A 372 -4.63 6.34 -4.11
CA VAL A 372 -3.66 7.36 -4.50
C VAL A 372 -3.71 7.51 -6.00
N ILE A 373 -3.80 8.74 -6.49
CA ILE A 373 -3.74 9.10 -7.90
C ILE A 373 -2.52 9.99 -8.08
N VAL A 374 -1.63 9.59 -8.98
CA VAL A 374 -0.39 10.31 -9.27
C VAL A 374 -0.35 10.67 -10.74
N ARG A 375 0.06 11.90 -11.06
CA ARG A 375 0.32 12.39 -12.40
C ARG A 375 1.77 12.84 -12.51
N GLY A 376 2.43 12.64 -13.63
CA GLY A 376 3.80 13.11 -13.83
C GLY A 376 4.28 12.95 -15.26
N GLU A 377 5.43 13.53 -15.56
CA GLU A 377 6.00 13.54 -16.92
C GLU A 377 6.42 12.15 -17.40
N THR A 378 6.83 11.25 -16.48
CA THR A 378 7.26 9.90 -16.83
C THR A 378 6.73 8.87 -15.84
N PRO A 379 6.58 7.58 -16.25
CA PRO A 379 6.19 6.50 -15.36
C PRO A 379 7.10 6.34 -14.14
N GLU A 380 8.42 6.58 -14.29
CA GLU A 380 9.40 6.47 -13.20
C GLU A 380 9.14 7.54 -12.13
N LYS A 381 8.93 8.81 -12.54
CA LYS A 381 8.58 9.90 -11.62
C LYS A 381 7.26 9.60 -10.90
N CYS A 382 6.26 9.07 -11.61
CA CYS A 382 5.00 8.66 -11.00
C CYS A 382 5.18 7.53 -10.00
N ARG A 383 5.98 6.49 -10.31
CA ARG A 383 6.27 5.39 -9.37
C ARG A 383 6.95 5.89 -8.11
N ALA A 384 7.95 6.77 -8.23
CA ALA A 384 8.62 7.37 -7.09
C ALA A 384 7.67 8.20 -6.22
N ALA A 385 6.83 9.04 -6.85
CA ALA A 385 5.82 9.83 -6.14
C ALA A 385 4.75 8.95 -5.46
N LEU A 386 4.32 7.87 -6.10
CA LEU A 386 3.41 6.89 -5.50
C LEU A 386 4.01 6.24 -4.24
N GLN A 387 5.26 5.80 -4.31
CA GLN A 387 5.92 5.18 -3.16
C GLN A 387 6.03 6.17 -1.99
N ARG A 388 6.39 7.45 -2.26
CA ARG A 388 6.37 8.50 -1.24
C ARG A 388 4.96 8.69 -0.67
N ALA A 389 3.95 8.80 -1.53
CA ALA A 389 2.57 8.99 -1.08
C ALA A 389 2.06 7.83 -0.19
N LEU A 390 2.39 6.59 -0.53
CA LEU A 390 2.03 5.43 0.28
C LEU A 390 2.72 5.45 1.66
N ARG A 391 3.99 5.88 1.74
CA ARG A 391 4.69 6.04 3.03
C ARG A 391 4.11 7.17 3.88
N HIS A 392 3.62 8.24 3.25
CA HIS A 392 2.95 9.36 3.91
C HIS A 392 1.44 9.14 4.13
N THR A 393 0.94 7.96 3.79
CA THR A 393 -0.44 7.55 4.10
C THR A 393 -0.44 6.68 5.35
N HIS A 394 -1.02 7.20 6.42
CA HIS A 394 -1.01 6.58 7.74
C HIS A 394 -2.36 5.96 8.06
N ILE A 395 -2.33 4.72 8.54
CA ILE A 395 -3.49 3.98 9.03
C ILE A 395 -3.27 3.69 10.52
N ASP A 396 -3.71 4.61 11.38
CA ASP A 396 -3.63 4.45 12.82
C ASP A 396 -4.89 3.72 13.30
N LEU A 397 -4.71 2.55 13.89
CA LEU A 397 -5.79 1.79 14.50
C LEU A 397 -5.88 2.10 16.01
N LYS A 398 -7.05 1.91 16.60
CA LYS A 398 -7.22 2.06 18.05
C LYS A 398 -6.24 1.14 18.78
N GLY A 399 -5.50 1.72 19.72
CA GLY A 399 -4.43 1.04 20.46
C GLY A 399 -3.03 1.24 19.88
N ASP A 400 -2.88 1.80 18.67
CA ASP A 400 -1.57 2.21 18.17
C ASP A 400 -1.03 3.40 18.96
N ILE A 401 0.31 3.49 19.02
CA ILE A 401 0.98 4.66 19.57
C ILE A 401 1.07 5.70 18.46
N PRO A 402 0.52 6.92 18.66
CA PRO A 402 0.61 7.96 17.64
C PRO A 402 2.07 8.36 17.46
N LEU A 403 2.61 8.16 16.27
CA LEU A 403 3.91 8.66 15.86
C LEU A 403 3.72 10.02 15.18
N PHE A 404 4.70 10.89 15.34
CA PHE A 404 4.67 12.23 14.76
C PHE A 404 6.06 12.60 14.22
N VAL A 405 6.09 13.63 13.38
CA VAL A 405 7.33 14.22 12.89
C VAL A 405 8.07 14.89 14.05
N THR A 406 9.23 14.37 14.40
CA THR A 406 10.05 14.94 15.48
C THR A 406 10.73 16.21 15.03
N PRO A 407 10.94 17.21 15.93
CA PRO A 407 11.51 18.49 15.53
C PRO A 407 13.01 18.39 15.21
N ILE A 408 13.49 19.34 14.39
CA ILE A 408 14.90 19.61 14.19
C ILE A 408 15.26 20.87 14.98
N HIS A 409 16.19 20.75 15.94
CA HIS A 409 16.67 21.86 16.75
C HIS A 409 18.03 22.33 16.26
N ARG A 410 18.23 23.65 16.12
CA ARG A 410 19.56 24.24 15.90
C ARG A 410 20.35 24.18 17.21
N ILE A 411 21.54 23.61 17.17
CA ILE A 411 22.43 23.42 18.33
C ILE A 411 23.46 24.53 18.43
N GLY A 412 23.99 24.99 17.32
CA GLY A 412 24.97 26.10 17.32
C GLY A 412 25.98 26.02 16.18
N THR A 413 27.05 26.78 16.30
CA THR A 413 28.12 26.84 15.30
C THR A 413 29.45 26.59 16.01
N ASP A 414 30.41 25.90 15.36
CA ASP A 414 31.75 25.68 15.87
C ASP A 414 32.75 26.72 15.30
N GLU A 415 34.00 26.60 15.71
CA GLU A 415 35.12 27.46 15.24
C GLU A 415 35.48 27.29 13.76
N TYR A 416 34.98 26.21 13.12
CA TYR A 416 35.16 25.93 11.69
C TYR A 416 33.96 26.40 10.84
N GLU A 417 33.08 27.22 11.43
CA GLU A 417 31.83 27.71 10.79
C GLU A 417 30.83 26.61 10.40
N ASN A 418 30.92 25.41 11.00
CA ASN A 418 29.91 24.40 10.81
C ASN A 418 28.69 24.70 11.67
N GLU A 419 27.49 24.64 11.08
CA GLU A 419 26.25 24.79 11.81
C GLU A 419 25.68 23.40 12.16
N PHE A 420 25.40 23.17 13.45
CA PHE A 420 24.89 21.90 13.95
C PHE A 420 23.40 21.97 14.24
N PHE A 421 22.71 20.95 13.78
CA PHE A 421 21.30 20.69 14.03
C PHE A 421 21.11 19.29 14.58
N MET A 422 19.99 19.05 15.27
CA MET A 422 19.68 17.76 15.88
C MET A 422 18.22 17.37 15.61
N LYS A 423 18.02 16.24 14.93
CA LYS A 423 16.70 15.59 14.76
C LYS A 423 16.39 14.84 16.05
N ARG A 424 15.30 15.19 16.72
CA ARG A 424 15.00 14.83 18.11
C ARG A 424 14.12 13.58 18.21
N GLU A 425 14.60 12.43 17.73
CA GLU A 425 13.88 11.15 17.87
C GLU A 425 13.75 10.68 19.35
N ASP A 426 14.55 11.23 20.25
CA ASP A 426 14.41 11.06 21.69
C ASP A 426 13.08 11.59 22.27
N LEU A 427 12.41 12.48 21.56
CA LEU A 427 11.12 13.06 21.93
C LEU A 427 9.91 12.23 21.48
N LEU A 428 10.12 11.12 20.78
CA LEU A 428 9.01 10.22 20.47
C LEU A 428 8.27 9.80 21.75
N PRO A 429 6.93 9.75 21.72
CA PRO A 429 6.15 9.38 22.90
C PRO A 429 6.36 7.89 23.24
N PHE A 430 6.21 7.55 24.48
CA PHE A 430 6.27 6.19 25.02
C PHE A 430 7.65 5.77 25.54
N SER A 431 7.65 5.30 26.80
CA SER A 431 8.79 4.66 27.47
C SER A 431 10.13 5.36 27.24
N PHE A 432 10.21 6.67 27.56
CA PHE A 432 11.39 7.53 27.40
C PHE A 432 11.89 7.73 25.95
N GLY A 433 11.04 7.52 24.95
CA GLY A 433 11.31 7.84 23.57
C GLY A 433 12.41 7.03 22.89
N GLY A 434 12.89 7.59 21.81
CA GLY A 434 13.97 7.03 21.00
C GLY A 434 13.50 6.27 19.76
N ASN A 435 14.42 6.07 18.82
CA ASN A 435 14.18 5.41 17.55
C ASN A 435 13.50 4.03 17.66
N LYS A 436 13.66 3.36 18.79
CA LYS A 436 13.09 2.02 19.01
C LYS A 436 11.56 2.03 19.20
N VAL A 437 10.95 3.19 19.44
CA VAL A 437 9.48 3.34 19.45
C VAL A 437 8.92 3.04 18.06
N ARG A 438 9.52 3.63 17.01
CA ARG A 438 9.13 3.34 15.62
C ARG A 438 9.35 1.87 15.25
N PHE A 439 10.51 1.33 15.61
CA PHE A 439 10.82 -0.08 15.38
C PHE A 439 9.81 -1.02 16.04
N ALA A 440 9.51 -0.78 17.31
CA ALA A 440 8.60 -1.62 18.07
C ALA A 440 7.18 -1.60 17.50
N GLN A 441 6.68 -0.42 17.12
CA GLN A 441 5.39 -0.32 16.46
C GLN A 441 5.40 -1.05 15.10
N GLY A 442 6.43 -0.85 14.29
CA GLY A 442 6.58 -1.57 13.03
C GLY A 442 6.57 -3.10 13.22
N TYR A 443 7.31 -3.62 14.22
CA TYR A 443 7.30 -5.06 14.51
C TYR A 443 5.94 -5.56 14.99
N LEU A 444 5.20 -4.81 15.79
CA LEU A 444 3.85 -5.19 16.23
C LEU A 444 2.86 -5.18 15.05
N HIS A 445 2.99 -4.23 14.13
CA HIS A 445 2.19 -4.19 12.91
C HIS A 445 2.50 -5.40 12.00
N ASP A 446 3.77 -5.70 11.75
CA ASP A 446 4.19 -6.86 10.94
C ASP A 446 3.76 -8.19 11.60
N MET A 447 3.83 -8.27 12.94
CA MET A 447 3.31 -9.40 13.72
C MET A 447 1.81 -9.61 13.47
N GLN A 448 1.01 -8.55 13.53
CA GLN A 448 -0.43 -8.60 13.26
C GLN A 448 -0.72 -9.01 11.81
N ALA A 449 -0.02 -8.43 10.85
CA ALA A 449 -0.15 -8.76 9.42
C ALA A 449 0.13 -10.26 9.16
N LYS A 450 1.11 -10.83 9.87
CA LYS A 450 1.44 -12.26 9.85
C LYS A 450 0.53 -13.13 10.72
N LYS A 451 -0.51 -12.55 11.33
CA LYS A 451 -1.46 -13.25 12.23
C LYS A 451 -0.76 -13.96 13.39
N CYS A 452 0.32 -13.37 13.91
CA CYS A 452 1.01 -13.85 15.10
C CYS A 452 0.43 -13.19 16.35
N ASP A 453 0.45 -13.91 17.50
CA ASP A 453 -0.18 -13.49 18.76
C ASP A 453 0.73 -13.58 19.98
N ALA A 454 2.00 -13.91 19.78
CA ALA A 454 3.05 -13.90 20.81
C ALA A 454 4.36 -13.38 20.23
N LEU A 455 5.21 -12.74 21.03
CA LEU A 455 6.42 -12.08 20.54
C LEU A 455 7.68 -12.66 21.24
N VAL A 456 8.69 -12.97 20.43
CA VAL A 456 10.04 -13.30 20.90
C VAL A 456 10.98 -12.16 20.53
N MET A 457 11.66 -11.57 21.52
CA MET A 457 12.66 -10.52 21.33
C MET A 457 14.05 -10.99 21.73
N TYR A 458 15.07 -10.33 21.21
CA TYR A 458 16.48 -10.58 21.55
C TYR A 458 17.16 -9.28 21.97
N GLY A 459 17.93 -9.30 23.06
CA GLY A 459 18.76 -8.18 23.49
C GLY A 459 19.26 -8.30 24.95
N GLY A 460 20.41 -7.66 25.21
CA GLY A 460 21.04 -7.57 26.53
C GLY A 460 20.36 -6.56 27.47
N GLU A 461 20.95 -6.37 28.65
CA GLU A 461 20.42 -5.51 29.73
C GLU A 461 20.26 -4.03 29.32
N ARG A 462 21.11 -3.54 28.40
CA ARG A 462 21.06 -2.15 27.92
C ARG A 462 20.16 -1.93 26.71
N SER A 463 19.39 -2.95 26.30
CA SER A 463 18.57 -2.89 25.07
C SER A 463 17.38 -1.94 25.20
N ASN A 464 17.46 -0.79 24.52
CA ASN A 464 16.31 0.12 24.37
C ASN A 464 15.14 -0.52 23.61
N LEU A 465 15.39 -1.48 22.70
CA LEU A 465 14.35 -2.16 21.95
C LEU A 465 13.56 -3.12 22.86
N CYS A 466 14.27 -3.93 23.68
CA CYS A 466 13.60 -4.82 24.63
C CYS A 466 12.76 -4.04 25.63
N ARG A 467 13.27 -2.93 26.17
CA ARG A 467 12.52 -2.05 27.08
C ARG A 467 11.19 -1.58 26.46
N ILE A 468 11.23 -1.11 25.23
CA ILE A 468 10.03 -0.58 24.58
C ILE A 468 9.07 -1.71 24.19
N LEU A 469 9.57 -2.79 23.60
CA LEU A 469 8.73 -3.93 23.22
C LEU A 469 8.05 -4.60 24.41
N SER A 470 8.78 -4.83 25.51
CA SER A 470 8.18 -5.43 26.71
C SER A 470 7.03 -4.57 27.25
N ALA A 471 7.23 -3.26 27.36
CA ALA A 471 6.17 -2.36 27.80
C ALA A 471 4.98 -2.29 26.82
N MET A 472 5.23 -2.31 25.52
CA MET A 472 4.16 -2.33 24.49
C MET A 472 3.39 -3.64 24.50
N CYS A 473 4.05 -4.78 24.68
CA CYS A 473 3.41 -6.09 24.77
C CYS A 473 2.54 -6.20 26.02
N THR A 474 3.07 -5.79 27.19
CA THR A 474 2.33 -5.79 28.45
C THR A 474 1.08 -4.92 28.38
N GLY A 475 1.18 -3.71 27.82
CA GLY A 475 0.05 -2.79 27.65
C GLY A 475 -1.01 -3.25 26.64
N ARG A 476 -0.77 -4.34 25.91
CA ARG A 476 -1.68 -4.92 24.90
C ARG A 476 -2.04 -6.38 25.19
N ASP A 477 -1.68 -6.89 26.35
CA ASP A 477 -1.87 -8.29 26.72
C ASP A 477 -1.27 -9.27 25.70
N ILE A 478 -0.17 -8.89 25.05
CA ILE A 478 0.59 -9.74 24.13
C ILE A 478 1.63 -10.50 24.92
N PRO A 479 1.57 -11.84 24.97
CA PRO A 479 2.62 -12.64 25.60
C PRO A 479 3.95 -12.45 24.89
N PHE A 480 5.01 -12.31 25.67
CA PHE A 480 6.35 -12.14 25.10
C PHE A 480 7.42 -12.90 25.88
N SER A 481 8.52 -13.18 25.23
CA SER A 481 9.75 -13.69 25.84
C SER A 481 10.98 -12.96 25.33
N ARG A 482 12.00 -12.90 26.17
CA ARG A 482 13.30 -12.32 25.83
C ARG A 482 14.38 -13.40 25.77
N VAL A 483 15.07 -13.49 24.65
CA VAL A 483 16.34 -14.21 24.56
C VAL A 483 17.45 -13.25 24.97
N TYR A 484 18.17 -13.61 26.02
CA TYR A 484 19.22 -12.79 26.63
C TYR A 484 20.58 -13.47 26.45
N ASN A 485 21.48 -12.77 25.71
CA ASN A 485 22.85 -13.21 25.55
C ASN A 485 23.70 -12.69 26.73
N MET A 486 24.16 -13.58 27.60
CA MET A 486 24.97 -13.24 28.75
C MET A 486 26.36 -12.67 28.40
N ASP A 487 26.85 -12.95 27.18
CA ASP A 487 28.14 -12.44 26.71
C ASP A 487 28.11 -10.94 26.30
N ASP A 488 26.92 -10.35 26.19
CA ASP A 488 26.77 -8.92 25.84
C ASP A 488 27.01 -8.00 27.04
N ASP A 489 27.01 -8.52 28.27
CA ASP A 489 27.19 -7.77 29.51
C ASP A 489 28.39 -8.30 30.30
N GLU A 490 29.05 -7.41 31.07
CA GLU A 490 30.18 -7.83 31.92
C GLU A 490 29.70 -8.62 33.13
N PRO A 491 30.39 -9.72 33.53
CA PRO A 491 30.04 -10.49 34.72
C PRO A 491 30.00 -9.61 35.98
N GLY A 492 28.89 -9.65 36.70
CA GLY A 492 28.72 -8.88 37.97
C GLY A 492 28.32 -7.42 37.77
N MET A 493 28.05 -6.97 36.52
CA MET A 493 27.49 -5.65 36.29
C MET A 493 26.05 -5.58 36.83
N PRO A 494 25.71 -4.54 37.63
CA PRO A 494 24.32 -4.41 38.11
C PRO A 494 23.36 -4.19 36.94
N SER A 495 22.14 -4.70 37.11
CA SER A 495 21.04 -4.43 36.17
C SER A 495 20.87 -2.91 35.98
N GLY A 496 20.90 -2.43 34.75
CA GLY A 496 20.64 -1.05 34.49
C GLY A 496 19.14 -0.75 34.37
N PHE A 497 18.79 0.52 34.25
CA PHE A 497 17.41 0.99 34.15
C PHE A 497 16.59 0.25 33.09
N ASN A 498 17.17 -0.03 31.92
CA ASN A 498 16.48 -0.76 30.87
C ASN A 498 16.14 -2.21 31.27
N GLY A 499 17.09 -2.92 31.90
CA GLY A 499 16.90 -4.28 32.38
C GLY A 499 15.82 -4.37 33.47
N GLU A 500 15.84 -3.45 34.45
CA GLU A 500 14.82 -3.38 35.49
C GLU A 500 13.43 -3.14 34.92
N LEU A 501 13.29 -2.24 33.93
CA LEU A 501 12.02 -1.96 33.27
C LEU A 501 11.51 -3.16 32.46
N VAL A 502 12.38 -3.89 31.78
CA VAL A 502 12.01 -5.14 31.07
C VAL A 502 11.51 -6.18 32.06
N THR A 503 12.23 -6.36 33.16
CA THR A 503 11.88 -7.34 34.23
C THR A 503 10.53 -7.00 34.86
N SER A 504 10.24 -5.70 35.10
CA SER A 504 8.95 -5.27 35.65
C SER A 504 7.75 -5.54 34.77
N CYS A 505 7.95 -5.66 33.45
CA CYS A 505 6.90 -6.00 32.50
C CYS A 505 6.52 -7.50 32.53
N GLY A 506 7.32 -8.32 33.15
CA GLY A 506 7.12 -9.76 33.19
C GLY A 506 7.51 -10.45 31.90
N GLY A 507 7.49 -11.53 31.54
CA GLY A 507 7.91 -12.23 30.34
C GLY A 507 9.02 -13.23 30.64
N LYS A 508 8.99 -14.33 29.93
CA LYS A 508 9.94 -15.41 30.13
C LYS A 508 11.29 -15.03 29.53
N VAL A 509 12.37 -15.24 30.31
CA VAL A 509 13.74 -14.99 29.86
C VAL A 509 14.43 -16.29 29.52
N TYR A 510 15.07 -16.37 28.38
CA TYR A 510 15.89 -17.48 27.89
C TYR A 510 17.34 -17.02 27.86
N GLU A 511 18.07 -17.33 28.90
CA GLU A 511 19.51 -17.05 28.99
C GLU A 511 20.30 -17.99 28.10
N CYS A 512 21.32 -17.47 27.41
CA CYS A 512 22.20 -18.24 26.54
C CYS A 512 23.54 -17.55 26.34
N HIS A 513 24.51 -18.29 25.85
CA HIS A 513 25.74 -17.75 25.29
C HIS A 513 25.61 -17.51 23.78
N LYS A 514 26.49 -16.68 23.21
CA LYS A 514 26.44 -16.27 21.79
C LYS A 514 26.28 -17.42 20.78
N PRO A 515 26.96 -18.58 20.91
CA PRO A 515 26.74 -19.70 19.99
C PRO A 515 25.37 -20.36 20.10
N GLU A 516 24.65 -20.15 21.21
CA GLU A 516 23.37 -20.81 21.54
C GLU A 516 22.14 -19.96 21.18
N ILE A 517 22.34 -18.73 20.70
CA ILE A 517 21.24 -17.78 20.43
C ILE A 517 20.15 -18.41 19.55
N ALA A 518 20.53 -19.05 18.43
CA ALA A 518 19.56 -19.66 17.53
C ALA A 518 18.73 -20.77 18.20
N ALA A 519 19.36 -21.57 19.06
CA ALA A 519 18.68 -22.61 19.83
C ALA A 519 17.76 -22.03 20.92
N ALA A 520 18.17 -20.95 21.58
CA ALA A 520 17.36 -20.26 22.57
C ALA A 520 16.12 -19.59 21.94
N VAL A 521 16.27 -18.98 20.76
CA VAL A 521 15.15 -18.43 19.98
C VAL A 521 14.17 -19.54 19.61
N GLU A 522 14.66 -20.66 19.09
CA GLU A 522 13.79 -21.79 18.71
C GLU A 522 13.03 -22.34 19.92
N ARG A 523 13.69 -22.55 21.07
CA ARG A 523 13.01 -22.98 22.31
C ARG A 523 11.91 -22.00 22.73
N ALA A 524 12.17 -20.68 22.67
CA ALA A 524 11.17 -19.67 22.99
C ALA A 524 9.97 -19.71 22.05
N MET A 525 10.22 -19.94 20.77
CA MET A 525 9.16 -20.07 19.75
C MET A 525 8.36 -21.38 19.95
N GLU A 526 9.03 -22.50 20.25
CA GLU A 526 8.40 -23.80 20.49
C GLU A 526 7.52 -23.80 21.74
N ASP A 527 7.97 -23.16 22.83
CA ASP A 527 7.17 -23.03 24.04
C ASP A 527 5.84 -22.31 23.76
N PHE A 528 5.84 -21.23 22.98
CA PHE A 528 4.60 -20.55 22.56
C PHE A 528 3.74 -21.42 21.65
N ARG A 529 4.34 -22.17 20.72
CA ARG A 529 3.59 -23.12 19.87
C ARG A 529 2.93 -24.24 20.71
N ALA A 530 3.62 -24.72 21.74
CA ALA A 530 3.08 -25.71 22.68
C ALA A 530 1.88 -25.15 23.48
N GLU A 531 1.81 -23.85 23.70
CA GLU A 531 0.67 -23.13 24.28
C GLU A 531 -0.46 -22.85 23.28
N GLY A 532 -0.33 -23.31 22.03
CA GLY A 532 -1.31 -23.09 20.95
C GLY A 532 -1.24 -21.71 20.30
N ARG A 533 -0.13 -20.99 20.46
CA ARG A 533 0.07 -19.64 19.91
C ARG A 533 0.89 -19.66 18.63
N ASN A 534 0.76 -18.57 17.85
CA ASN A 534 1.58 -18.32 16.68
C ASN A 534 2.64 -17.24 16.99
N PRO A 535 3.89 -17.64 17.38
CA PRO A 535 4.89 -16.70 17.82
C PRO A 535 5.58 -15.96 16.64
N TYR A 536 5.93 -14.70 16.89
CA TYR A 536 6.70 -13.83 16.01
C TYR A 536 8.08 -13.52 16.61
N TYR A 537 9.15 -13.80 15.87
CA TYR A 537 10.50 -13.36 16.25
C TYR A 537 10.85 -12.06 15.51
N ILE A 538 11.26 -11.04 16.26
CA ILE A 538 11.46 -9.68 15.72
C ILE A 538 12.47 -9.60 14.55
N TYR A 539 13.44 -10.51 14.49
CA TYR A 539 14.43 -10.55 13.40
C TYR A 539 14.10 -11.56 12.29
N GLY A 540 12.90 -12.16 12.30
CA GLY A 540 12.42 -13.09 11.29
C GLY A 540 12.70 -14.56 11.64
N ASN A 541 13.70 -15.20 11.04
CA ASN A 541 14.07 -16.57 11.39
C ASN A 541 15.07 -16.61 12.56
N LYS A 542 15.30 -17.79 13.13
CA LYS A 542 16.22 -17.99 14.27
C LYS A 542 17.67 -17.54 14.04
N PHE A 543 18.05 -17.30 12.80
CA PHE A 543 19.37 -16.77 12.42
C PHE A 543 19.36 -15.24 12.28
N GLY A 544 18.24 -14.58 12.57
CA GLY A 544 18.09 -13.13 12.50
C GLY A 544 17.93 -12.57 11.09
N GLN A 545 17.26 -13.31 10.21
CA GLN A 545 17.05 -12.94 8.80
C GLN A 545 15.55 -12.86 8.46
N GLY A 546 15.17 -11.92 7.60
CA GLY A 546 13.85 -11.82 6.97
C GLY A 546 13.00 -10.62 7.40
N ASN A 547 13.31 -9.93 8.50
CA ASN A 547 12.54 -8.78 9.00
C ASN A 547 13.34 -7.46 9.00
N VAL A 548 14.45 -7.38 8.27
CA VAL A 548 15.28 -6.17 8.21
C VAL A 548 14.52 -4.98 7.60
N HIS A 549 13.58 -5.24 6.70
CA HIS A 549 12.74 -4.23 6.06
C HIS A 549 11.87 -3.46 7.05
N VAL A 550 11.42 -4.09 8.14
CA VAL A 550 10.50 -3.47 9.10
C VAL A 550 11.08 -2.20 9.75
N PRO A 551 12.26 -2.23 10.41
CA PRO A 551 12.86 -1.02 10.94
C PRO A 551 13.39 -0.07 9.86
N MET A 552 13.78 -0.57 8.69
CA MET A 552 14.26 0.26 7.59
C MET A 552 13.16 1.15 7.03
N GLU A 553 11.97 0.62 6.81
CA GLU A 553 10.81 1.37 6.31
C GLU A 553 10.47 2.56 7.21
N GLN A 554 10.54 2.38 8.51
CA GLN A 554 10.32 3.45 9.47
C GLN A 554 11.33 4.61 9.30
N TYR A 555 12.59 4.29 9.05
CA TYR A 555 13.65 5.31 8.91
C TYR A 555 13.85 5.80 7.48
N HIS A 556 13.35 5.12 6.50
CA HIS A 556 13.16 5.65 5.15
C HIS A 556 12.18 6.84 5.21
N GLY A 557 11.00 6.67 5.83
CA GLY A 557 10.04 7.76 6.03
C GLY A 557 10.61 8.93 6.87
N VAL A 558 11.45 8.67 7.88
CA VAL A 558 12.14 9.74 8.64
C VAL A 558 13.09 10.55 7.75
N TYR A 559 13.74 9.94 6.76
CA TYR A 559 14.55 10.70 5.80
C TYR A 559 13.67 11.67 5.00
N GLU A 560 12.50 11.27 4.55
CA GLU A 560 11.56 12.16 3.86
C GLU A 560 11.03 13.28 4.77
N ASP A 561 10.79 12.98 6.05
CA ASP A 561 10.49 13.99 7.05
C ASP A 561 11.61 15.04 7.19
N ILE A 562 12.88 14.62 7.09
CA ILE A 562 14.03 15.53 7.11
C ILE A 562 13.98 16.45 5.89
N ILE A 563 13.78 15.93 4.68
CA ILE A 563 13.67 16.73 3.45
C ILE A 563 12.55 17.78 3.57
N ARG A 564 11.37 17.38 4.02
CA ARG A 564 10.25 18.29 4.22
C ARG A 564 10.58 19.40 5.23
N GLN A 565 11.21 19.05 6.35
CA GLN A 565 11.62 20.03 7.35
C GLN A 565 12.73 20.98 6.85
N GLU A 566 13.60 20.52 5.94
CA GLU A 566 14.56 21.41 5.26
C GLU A 566 13.85 22.47 4.42
N GLU A 567 12.81 22.10 3.68
CA GLU A 567 11.97 23.03 2.90
C GLU A 567 11.29 24.05 3.83
N GLU A 568 10.68 23.60 4.93
CA GLU A 568 10.03 24.44 5.92
C GLU A 568 11.00 25.43 6.60
N LEU A 569 12.24 24.99 6.84
CA LEU A 569 13.28 25.81 7.48
C LEU A 569 14.05 26.68 6.49
N GLY A 570 13.91 26.46 5.19
CA GLY A 570 14.67 27.14 4.14
C GLY A 570 16.17 26.82 4.18
N ILE A 571 16.54 25.60 4.57
CA ILE A 571 17.93 25.13 4.67
C ILE A 571 18.10 23.79 3.96
N SER A 572 19.35 23.39 3.72
CA SER A 572 19.68 22.03 3.25
C SER A 572 20.90 21.55 4.04
N PHE A 573 20.86 20.29 4.52
CA PHE A 573 21.98 19.70 5.25
C PHE A 573 22.99 19.08 4.27
N ASP A 574 24.27 19.41 4.47
CA ASP A 574 25.37 18.79 3.72
C ASP A 574 25.65 17.36 4.19
N GLN A 575 25.49 17.12 5.49
CA GLN A 575 25.82 15.83 6.11
C GLN A 575 24.81 15.46 7.21
N ILE A 576 24.50 14.17 7.29
CA ILE A 576 23.70 13.58 8.36
C ILE A 576 24.57 12.57 9.11
N TYR A 577 24.69 12.74 10.43
CA TYR A 577 25.43 11.84 11.31
C TYR A 577 24.50 11.08 12.25
N LEU A 578 24.83 9.82 12.54
CA LEU A 578 24.08 9.00 13.49
C LEU A 578 24.93 7.92 14.13
N ALA A 579 24.47 7.44 15.29
CA ALA A 579 25.01 6.23 15.92
C ALA A 579 24.63 4.99 15.12
N SER A 580 25.61 4.18 14.70
CA SER A 580 25.41 2.97 13.91
C SER A 580 25.79 1.73 14.74
N GLY A 581 24.79 1.04 15.26
CA GLY A 581 24.96 -0.19 16.07
C GLY A 581 24.57 -1.44 15.28
N THR A 582 23.28 -1.82 15.27
CA THR A 582 22.75 -2.91 14.41
C THR A 582 22.69 -2.54 12.94
N ASN A 583 22.88 -1.28 12.63
CA ASN A 583 22.85 -0.60 11.32
C ASN A 583 21.42 -0.40 10.72
N ALA A 584 20.35 -0.91 11.33
CA ALA A 584 19.00 -0.79 10.74
C ALA A 584 18.54 0.68 10.55
N THR A 585 18.79 1.57 11.56
CA THR A 585 18.50 3.01 11.43
C THR A 585 19.31 3.64 10.30
N HIS A 586 20.63 3.33 10.25
CA HIS A 586 21.52 3.83 9.21
C HIS A 586 21.08 3.38 7.82
N SER A 587 20.78 2.08 7.65
CA SER A 587 20.29 1.54 6.38
C SER A 587 18.97 2.19 5.95
N GLY A 588 18.05 2.47 6.89
CA GLY A 588 16.77 3.12 6.57
C GLY A 588 16.94 4.58 6.10
N ILE A 589 17.71 5.39 6.82
CA ILE A 589 18.05 6.77 6.41
C ILE A 589 18.79 6.76 5.06
N LEU A 590 19.73 5.83 4.88
CA LEU A 590 20.49 5.71 3.63
C LEU A 590 19.59 5.25 2.47
N ALA A 591 18.60 4.39 2.69
CA ALA A 591 17.64 4.00 1.65
C ALA A 591 16.86 5.21 1.12
N GLY A 592 16.40 6.10 2.01
CA GLY A 592 15.75 7.35 1.62
C GLY A 592 16.69 8.29 0.85
N HIS A 593 17.93 8.44 1.29
CA HIS A 593 18.94 9.21 0.58
C HIS A 593 19.21 8.66 -0.84
N LEU A 594 19.37 7.34 -0.97
CA LEU A 594 19.65 6.70 -2.26
C LEU A 594 18.50 6.82 -3.25
N GLU A 595 17.26 6.75 -2.78
CA GLU A 595 16.08 6.94 -3.61
C GLU A 595 15.90 8.40 -4.02
N ASN A 596 16.09 9.33 -3.08
CA ASN A 596 15.98 10.77 -3.34
C ASN A 596 17.09 11.30 -4.26
N GLY A 597 18.29 10.70 -4.23
CA GLY A 597 19.37 11.02 -5.16
C GLY A 597 20.06 12.37 -4.92
N ASP A 598 19.98 12.92 -3.72
CA ASP A 598 20.64 14.21 -3.38
C ASP A 598 22.16 14.09 -3.12
N ALA A 599 22.83 15.21 -2.99
CA ALA A 599 24.30 15.27 -2.93
C ALA A 599 24.87 15.17 -1.50
N ARG A 600 24.04 15.02 -0.46
CA ARG A 600 24.49 14.95 0.93
C ARG A 600 25.23 13.65 1.25
N GLN A 601 25.88 13.60 2.40
CA GLN A 601 26.49 12.39 2.92
C GLN A 601 25.77 11.92 4.19
N VAL A 602 25.45 10.63 4.27
CA VAL A 602 24.93 9.97 5.48
C VAL A 602 26.07 9.18 6.11
N ILE A 603 26.53 9.60 7.29
CA ILE A 603 27.76 9.11 7.92
C ILE A 603 27.44 8.42 9.24
N GLY A 604 27.69 7.12 9.32
CA GLY A 604 27.54 6.32 10.53
C GLY A 604 28.80 6.39 11.41
N ILE A 605 28.62 6.76 12.68
CA ILE A 605 29.65 6.53 13.71
C ILE A 605 29.36 5.17 14.34
N SER A 606 30.21 4.19 14.06
CA SER A 606 30.02 2.84 14.60
C SER A 606 30.20 2.82 16.12
N VAL A 607 29.29 2.16 16.80
CA VAL A 607 29.32 1.98 18.27
C VAL A 607 29.50 0.52 18.69
N THR A 608 29.54 -0.42 17.71
CA THR A 608 29.65 -1.86 18.00
C THR A 608 30.56 -2.63 17.05
N ARG A 609 30.39 -2.44 15.74
CA ARG A 609 31.06 -3.24 14.69
C ARG A 609 32.26 -2.53 14.11
N ASN A 610 33.24 -3.29 13.60
CA ASN A 610 34.24 -2.70 12.74
C ASN A 610 33.60 -2.21 11.41
N ALA A 611 34.22 -1.23 10.76
CA ALA A 611 33.67 -0.56 9.58
C ALA A 611 33.42 -1.51 8.41
N VAL A 612 34.29 -2.50 8.19
CA VAL A 612 34.14 -3.49 7.11
C VAL A 612 32.87 -4.28 7.30
N ARG A 613 32.69 -4.89 8.48
CA ARG A 613 31.50 -5.68 8.77
C ARG A 613 30.22 -4.86 8.80
N ALA A 614 30.28 -3.63 9.31
CA ALA A 614 29.14 -2.72 9.32
C ALA A 614 28.70 -2.37 7.89
N ARG A 615 29.67 -2.09 6.99
CA ARG A 615 29.39 -1.82 5.57
C ARG A 615 28.74 -3.00 4.86
N GLU A 616 29.24 -4.23 5.07
CA GLU A 616 28.63 -5.45 4.52
C GLU A 616 27.16 -5.59 4.95
N VAL A 617 26.89 -5.38 6.24
CA VAL A 617 25.52 -5.46 6.77
C VAL A 617 24.61 -4.38 6.17
N ILE A 618 25.10 -3.16 6.02
CA ILE A 618 24.33 -2.06 5.42
C ILE A 618 23.99 -2.38 3.95
N LEU A 619 24.97 -2.83 3.18
CA LEU A 619 24.75 -3.19 1.76
C LEU A 619 23.75 -4.33 1.61
N GLY A 620 23.89 -5.41 2.40
CA GLY A 620 22.93 -6.51 2.40
C GLY A 620 21.51 -6.08 2.82
N ASN A 621 21.40 -5.19 3.80
CA ASN A 621 20.11 -4.62 4.21
C ASN A 621 19.46 -3.80 3.08
N LEU A 622 20.24 -2.98 2.37
CA LEU A 622 19.73 -2.15 1.26
C LEU A 622 19.26 -3.01 0.09
N GLU A 623 20.02 -4.06 -0.26
CA GLU A 623 19.65 -5.02 -1.31
C GLU A 623 18.33 -5.75 -0.97
N GLU A 624 18.24 -6.32 0.24
CA GLU A 624 17.03 -7.02 0.69
C GLU A 624 15.82 -6.08 0.71
N TYR A 625 16.00 -4.85 1.21
CA TYR A 625 14.92 -3.85 1.28
C TYR A 625 14.45 -3.42 -0.10
N ALA A 626 15.37 -3.09 -1.00
CA ALA A 626 15.06 -2.69 -2.37
C ALA A 626 14.31 -3.79 -3.13
N SER A 627 14.81 -5.03 -3.04
CA SER A 627 14.17 -6.20 -3.65
C SER A 627 12.73 -6.42 -3.14
N LYS A 628 12.55 -6.30 -1.81
CA LYS A 628 11.24 -6.56 -1.18
C LYS A 628 10.21 -5.45 -1.44
N LYS A 629 10.65 -4.21 -1.61
CA LYS A 629 9.79 -3.04 -1.82
C LYS A 629 9.71 -2.59 -3.28
N GLY A 630 10.44 -3.23 -4.19
CA GLY A 630 10.48 -2.82 -5.61
C GLY A 630 11.14 -1.46 -5.83
N ILE A 631 12.10 -1.07 -4.98
CA ILE A 631 12.77 0.24 -5.04
C ILE A 631 13.97 0.17 -5.99
N ASN A 632 14.07 1.14 -6.89
CA ASN A 632 15.27 1.38 -7.69
C ASN A 632 15.99 2.61 -7.15
N TYR A 633 17.17 2.43 -6.59
CA TYR A 633 17.96 3.54 -6.07
C TYR A 633 18.51 4.42 -7.19
N SER A 634 18.46 5.74 -6.97
CA SER A 634 19.02 6.75 -7.89
C SER A 634 20.53 6.87 -7.78
N LEU A 635 21.12 6.47 -6.64
CA LEU A 635 22.55 6.49 -6.38
C LEU A 635 23.09 5.06 -6.14
N SER A 636 24.39 4.83 -6.38
CA SER A 636 25.04 3.55 -6.03
C SER A 636 25.15 3.38 -4.52
N PRO A 637 24.58 2.30 -3.94
CA PRO A 637 24.77 1.96 -2.54
C PRO A 637 26.24 1.83 -2.14
N GLU A 638 27.08 1.22 -2.98
CA GLU A 638 28.50 1.01 -2.71
C GLU A 638 29.28 2.32 -2.58
N ALA A 639 28.91 3.35 -3.36
CA ALA A 639 29.55 4.65 -3.30
C ALA A 639 29.04 5.53 -2.14
N SER A 640 27.84 5.22 -1.59
CA SER A 640 27.13 6.09 -0.65
C SER A 640 27.23 5.64 0.82
N VAL A 641 27.72 4.41 1.10
CA VAL A 641 27.89 3.94 2.49
C VAL A 641 29.15 4.52 3.11
N PHE A 642 28.97 5.50 4.01
CA PHE A 642 30.04 6.07 4.83
C PHE A 642 29.86 5.62 6.29
N ILE A 643 30.85 4.90 6.83
CA ILE A 643 30.87 4.45 8.22
C ILE A 643 32.31 4.41 8.74
N THR A 644 32.52 4.88 9.97
CA THR A 644 33.82 4.83 10.64
C THR A 644 33.71 4.09 11.97
N ASP A 645 34.73 3.31 12.31
CA ASP A 645 34.90 2.59 13.58
C ASP A 645 36.03 3.14 14.45
N GLU A 646 36.66 4.25 14.04
CA GLU A 646 37.77 4.87 14.78
C GLU A 646 37.37 5.35 16.18
N TYR A 647 36.08 5.52 16.42
CA TYR A 647 35.51 6.08 17.65
C TYR A 647 34.78 5.05 18.50
N LEU A 648 35.05 3.75 18.32
CA LEU A 648 34.42 2.63 19.04
C LEU A 648 34.67 2.66 20.55
N CYS A 649 35.79 3.26 20.99
CA CYS A 649 36.18 3.37 22.39
C CYS A 649 36.10 2.04 23.14
N GLY A 650 36.68 0.97 22.57
CA GLY A 650 36.70 -0.37 23.15
C GLY A 650 35.47 -1.24 22.88
N GLY A 651 34.41 -0.72 22.19
CA GLY A 651 33.26 -1.49 21.75
C GLY A 651 31.93 -1.08 22.37
N TYR A 652 30.96 -2.01 22.30
CA TYR A 652 29.60 -1.79 22.78
C TYR A 652 29.55 -1.56 24.30
N GLY A 653 28.83 -0.53 24.73
CA GLY A 653 28.68 -0.18 26.15
C GLY A 653 29.91 0.46 26.80
N ARG A 654 31.06 0.51 26.11
CA ARG A 654 32.29 1.10 26.63
C ARG A 654 32.43 2.55 26.23
N TYR A 655 32.92 3.41 27.13
CA TYR A 655 33.12 4.84 26.92
C TYR A 655 34.24 5.37 27.82
N ASN A 656 34.79 6.51 27.45
CA ASN A 656 35.84 7.18 28.16
C ASN A 656 35.37 8.51 28.81
N GLU A 657 36.24 9.19 29.48
CA GLU A 657 35.96 10.47 30.17
C GLU A 657 35.55 11.57 29.18
N GLU A 658 36.19 11.66 28.00
CA GLU A 658 35.85 12.66 26.98
C GLU A 658 34.38 12.51 26.52
N ILE A 659 33.86 11.28 26.38
CA ILE A 659 32.46 11.02 26.04
C ILE A 659 31.55 11.47 27.18
N THR A 660 31.93 11.19 28.43
CA THR A 660 31.17 11.62 29.61
C THR A 660 31.10 13.14 29.74
N ASP A 661 32.21 13.82 29.49
CA ASP A 661 32.27 15.28 29.52
C ASP A 661 31.45 15.88 28.37
N THR A 662 31.52 15.33 27.19
CA THR A 662 30.66 15.70 26.06
C THR A 662 29.16 15.58 26.41
N ILE A 663 28.75 14.49 27.04
CA ILE A 663 27.37 14.31 27.50
C ILE A 663 26.96 15.39 28.50
N ARG A 664 27.83 15.66 29.50
CA ARG A 664 27.58 16.67 30.50
C ARG A 664 27.52 18.11 29.92
N GLU A 665 28.38 18.41 28.94
CA GLU A 665 28.38 19.69 28.24
C GLU A 665 27.06 19.89 27.47
N ILE A 666 26.66 18.95 26.65
CA ILE A 666 25.41 19.02 25.84
C ILE A 666 24.20 19.14 26.78
N TYR A 667 24.15 18.36 27.86
CA TYR A 667 23.06 18.47 28.81
C TYR A 667 23.02 19.85 29.51
N ARG A 668 24.15 20.36 29.97
CA ARG A 668 24.22 21.66 30.66
C ARG A 668 23.84 22.81 29.72
N LYS A 669 24.27 22.76 28.46
CA LYS A 669 24.08 23.86 27.52
C LYS A 669 22.68 23.84 26.85
N TYR A 670 22.14 22.67 26.59
CA TYR A 670 20.93 22.53 25.78
C TYR A 670 19.79 21.71 26.44
N GLY A 671 20.03 21.11 27.59
CA GLY A 671 19.09 20.25 28.27
C GLY A 671 18.82 18.90 27.55
N ILE A 672 19.71 18.50 26.63
CA ILE A 672 19.53 17.30 25.80
C ILE A 672 20.32 16.13 26.41
N PRO A 673 19.63 15.04 26.82
CA PRO A 673 20.27 13.88 27.40
C PRO A 673 20.86 12.96 26.33
N LEU A 674 22.16 12.94 26.15
CA LEU A 674 22.87 11.95 25.32
C LEU A 674 23.32 10.77 26.19
N ASP A 675 23.25 9.56 25.67
CA ASP A 675 23.69 8.34 26.38
C ASP A 675 25.12 7.93 26.01
N PRO A 676 25.87 7.27 26.92
CA PRO A 676 27.27 6.96 26.67
C PRO A 676 27.48 5.81 25.66
N THR A 677 26.46 4.98 25.42
CA THR A 677 26.58 3.80 24.55
C THR A 677 26.41 4.16 23.07
N TYR A 678 25.44 5.02 22.75
CA TYR A 678 25.04 5.35 21.40
C TYR A 678 25.26 6.83 21.08
N THR A 679 24.39 7.71 21.56
CA THR A 679 24.30 9.10 21.09
C THR A 679 25.43 9.99 21.56
N GLY A 680 25.90 9.84 22.78
CA GLY A 680 27.04 10.59 23.30
C GLY A 680 28.36 10.18 22.62
N LYS A 681 28.56 8.86 22.44
CA LYS A 681 29.71 8.34 21.71
C LYS A 681 29.69 8.81 20.25
N ALA A 682 28.53 8.76 19.59
CA ALA A 682 28.41 9.17 18.21
C ALA A 682 28.58 10.70 18.02
N TRP A 683 28.07 11.51 18.94
CA TRP A 683 28.28 12.96 18.92
C TRP A 683 29.75 13.32 19.12
N TRP A 684 30.41 12.73 20.11
CA TRP A 684 31.86 12.89 20.34
C TRP A 684 32.67 12.44 19.11
N GLY A 685 32.35 11.24 18.56
CA GLY A 685 33.03 10.72 17.37
C GLY A 685 32.80 11.59 16.13
N MET A 686 31.59 12.13 15.92
CA MET A 686 31.28 13.07 14.86
C MET A 686 32.19 14.34 14.97
N LYS A 687 32.32 14.93 16.16
CA LYS A 687 33.16 16.10 16.37
C LYS A 687 34.63 15.80 16.05
N LYS A 688 35.16 14.67 16.51
CA LYS A 688 36.52 14.20 16.19
C LYS A 688 36.72 13.91 14.70
N TYR A 689 35.70 13.34 14.04
CA TYR A 689 35.73 13.06 12.60
C TYR A 689 35.78 14.38 11.78
N ILE A 690 34.98 15.36 12.14
CA ILE A 690 34.94 16.69 11.52
C ILE A 690 36.30 17.36 11.63
N GLU A 691 36.86 17.41 12.84
CA GLU A 691 38.19 17.97 13.11
C GLU A 691 39.30 17.29 12.29
N LYS A 692 39.34 15.95 12.34
CA LYS A 692 40.33 15.13 11.62
C LYS A 692 40.30 15.33 10.11
N ASN A 693 39.12 15.49 9.53
CA ASN A 693 38.94 15.63 8.08
C ASN A 693 38.87 17.08 7.60
N GLY A 694 39.09 18.08 8.50
CA GLY A 694 39.08 19.48 8.14
C GLY A 694 37.76 19.98 7.56
N ILE A 695 36.62 19.44 8.03
CA ILE A 695 35.29 19.80 7.53
C ILE A 695 34.90 21.16 8.09
N SER A 696 34.57 22.11 7.21
CA SER A 696 34.25 23.49 7.56
C SER A 696 33.09 24.04 6.71
N GLY A 697 32.37 25.04 7.26
CA GLY A 697 31.29 25.74 6.56
C GLY A 697 30.08 24.88 6.19
N LYS A 698 29.85 23.77 6.89
CA LYS A 698 28.80 22.78 6.59
C LYS A 698 27.60 22.91 7.50
N LYS A 699 26.41 22.66 6.98
CA LYS A 699 25.20 22.40 7.76
C LYS A 699 25.09 20.91 8.05
N ILE A 700 25.18 20.56 9.33
CA ILE A 700 25.33 19.21 9.82
C ILE A 700 24.11 18.82 10.67
N LEU A 701 23.41 17.77 10.30
CA LEU A 701 22.32 17.20 11.08
C LEU A 701 22.81 15.96 11.86
N PHE A 702 22.59 15.95 13.15
CA PHE A 702 22.78 14.76 13.98
C PHE A 702 21.42 14.11 14.30
N LEU A 703 21.28 12.83 14.03
CA LEU A 703 20.09 12.06 14.39
C LEU A 703 20.21 11.56 15.83
N HIS A 704 19.49 12.19 16.74
CA HIS A 704 19.46 11.81 18.16
C HIS A 704 18.49 10.64 18.38
N THR A 705 19.01 9.42 18.39
CA THR A 705 18.23 8.19 18.43
C THR A 705 17.69 7.80 19.82
N GLY A 706 17.82 8.64 20.86
CA GLY A 706 17.30 8.38 22.21
C GLY A 706 18.37 7.90 23.17
N GLY A 707 17.99 7.04 24.15
CA GLY A 707 18.92 6.50 25.16
C GLY A 707 18.80 7.17 26.53
N SER A 708 17.73 7.91 26.82
CA SER A 708 17.54 8.63 28.09
C SER A 708 17.72 7.79 29.35
N PRO A 709 17.27 6.53 29.46
CA PRO A 709 17.57 5.71 30.63
C PRO A 709 19.06 5.45 30.83
N LEU A 710 19.81 5.22 29.76
CA LEU A 710 21.28 5.02 29.86
C LEU A 710 22.02 6.30 30.23
N PHE A 711 21.47 7.49 29.90
CA PHE A 711 21.97 8.75 30.41
C PHE A 711 21.81 8.85 31.94
N VAL A 712 20.65 8.43 32.47
CA VAL A 712 20.40 8.43 33.92
C VAL A 712 21.37 7.50 34.64
N ASP A 713 21.61 6.29 34.12
CA ASP A 713 22.59 5.35 34.65
C ASP A 713 24.00 5.99 34.73
N ALA A 714 24.43 6.64 33.64
CA ALA A 714 25.78 7.23 33.56
C ALA A 714 25.96 8.47 34.46
N VAL A 715 24.91 9.28 34.62
CA VAL A 715 25.01 10.55 35.39
C VAL A 715 24.67 10.36 36.86
N CYS A 716 23.72 9.49 37.20
CA CYS A 716 23.23 9.27 38.56
C CYS A 716 23.87 8.04 39.23
N GLY A 717 24.27 7.00 38.49
CA GLY A 717 24.87 5.77 39.02
C GLY A 717 26.20 6.01 39.73
N GLN A 718 27.03 6.92 39.23
CA GLN A 718 28.34 7.26 39.83
C GLN A 718 28.25 7.92 41.22
N ARG A 719 27.06 8.42 41.62
CA ARG A 719 26.87 9.00 42.96
C ARG A 719 26.66 7.97 44.08
N LYS A 720 26.37 6.69 43.75
CA LYS A 720 26.19 5.64 44.75
C LYS A 720 27.50 5.03 45.26
N GLU A 721 28.60 5.17 44.52
CA GLU A 721 29.92 4.69 44.91
C GLU A 721 30.71 5.69 45.78
N GLU A 722 30.33 6.98 45.78
CA GLU A 722 30.99 8.02 46.63
C GLU A 722 30.26 8.28 47.97
N ARG A 723 29.23 7.46 48.32
CA ARG A 723 28.54 7.47 49.62
C ARG A 723 28.74 6.16 50.38
#